data_1a8aa748c9abe7256665169e0d8fceb7
#
_entry.id   1a8aa748c9abe7256665169e0d8fceb7
#
_cell.length_a   1.000
_cell.length_b   1.000
_cell.length_c   1.000
_cell.angle_alpha   90.00
_cell.angle_beta   90.00
_cell.angle_gamma   90.00
#
_symmetry.space_group_name_H-M   'P 1'
#
loop_
_entity.id
_entity.type
_entity.pdbx_description
1 polymer ?
#
loop_
_entity_poly.entity_id
_entity_poly.type
_entity_poly.pdbx_seq_one_letter_code
_entity_poly.pdbx_strand_id
1 'polypeptide(L)'
;MKKYKLSILLASAVLGGVGATYLSAEANEVSAAEVKTEVVTPAPTGKNEVTPAGATTTSSQTTAPKEVKNIGEVQGESHESPLVGKEVVINNVVVTKTDKTGFYVQDKVSDNNPKTSDAVYVASKDKVESGDLLKVQGTVKEGYMEEYSVKPGQTFKKPAGSLTVTQIINATITKLGKADLPKALNISEKMPKDIVDNTPTKYNPETEALDYWESLEGMRVEVTKPKVTGPQYKGDIYVLPGDYKGQKLNNIGGVNLRPGVQNTEVLPITVGNKFVAKAKDYFNENITGVVTYRNKTYKIDPSSVPAIQDGGLKREVSKIYPSEDKLTIASYNIENFSANNKGHDETPEEKVDKIANSFIKEVHSPDIITLIEVQDNNGGVNDGTVDGVKSGEKLAQRIKSLGGPDYKYTEIAPVDGKDGGKPGANIRVAYLYNPKRVTLIGKEKGGSEEAARFVNGHLEKTPARIDPTSVHFEKVRKSLAAEFEFKGERIVVIANHLKSKLGDDAIYGSNQPSVENTKAKRIEEAKILNAFIKEGLRQNPNLKLVLTGDFNDFEFSDSVRTIVGNELVNLMAEHEVGDRYSYFYRGSNQSLDNILISKNIKDKVVFSPVHINASFMEEHGRASDHDPVVVQIDFSKKEVSTTPPQPGISGNPISPNEPKDSTNSATSEQTGKDFVRTVTLADGVTISVKYDESKINNVDKFVAQDVTGERAKEIKELVKELNSELNVVRTLELHFEDKDGKELKATGENRVVTLAVAKDENQQLKVYHVNGNVLEEIKDTSYTNGKLTFNTPHFSTFVIATQSSASKKNNSTQADATNTISQETSKVQDDNKSRILPKTGLNSSSSLLFAGLSAVAAFVLGRKRNKN
;
A
#
# COMPACT_ATOMS: atom_id res chain seq x y z
N MET A 1 22.61 37.38 58.51
CA MET A 1 23.64 37.10 57.51
C MET A 1 23.45 35.66 57.02
N LYS A 2 22.74 35.51 55.95
CA LYS A 2 22.61 34.19 55.25
C LYS A 2 23.09 34.34 53.84
N LYS A 3 24.06 33.54 53.46
CA LYS A 3 24.72 33.50 52.15
C LYS A 3 23.78 32.80 51.16
N TYR A 4 23.41 33.46 50.07
CA TYR A 4 22.72 32.90 48.95
C TYR A 4 23.75 32.33 47.97
N LYS A 5 23.69 31.06 47.65
CA LYS A 5 24.40 30.46 46.50
C LYS A 5 23.53 30.65 45.26
N LEU A 6 24.07 31.33 44.28
CA LEU A 6 23.50 31.51 42.95
C LEU A 6 23.85 30.24 42.12
N SER A 7 22.84 29.46 41.76
CA SER A 7 23.00 28.38 40.78
C SER A 7 22.49 28.90 39.47
N ILE A 8 23.40 28.99 38.51
CA ILE A 8 23.07 29.32 37.11
C ILE A 8 22.51 28.03 36.47
N LEU A 9 21.22 28.03 36.13
CA LEU A 9 20.60 27.01 35.26
C LEU A 9 20.79 27.46 33.83
N LEU A 10 21.61 26.73 33.09
CA LEU A 10 21.58 26.77 31.61
C LEU A 10 20.33 25.99 31.15
N ALA A 11 19.36 26.69 30.64
CA ALA A 11 18.25 26.09 29.92
C ALA A 11 18.70 25.79 28.49
N SER A 12 18.95 24.54 28.22
CA SER A 12 19.07 24.03 26.84
C SER A 12 17.68 23.61 26.39
N ALA A 13 17.06 24.42 25.57
CA ALA A 13 15.85 24.01 24.86
C ALA A 13 16.23 22.95 23.83
N VAL A 14 15.88 21.70 24.09
CA VAL A 14 15.90 20.62 23.11
C VAL A 14 14.45 20.37 22.72
N LEU A 15 14.05 20.93 21.60
CA LEU A 15 12.86 20.48 20.87
C LEU A 15 13.24 19.14 20.22
N GLY A 16 12.90 18.05 20.89
CA GLY A 16 13.05 16.69 20.36
C GLY A 16 11.78 16.26 19.65
N GLY A 17 11.88 16.14 18.34
CA GLY A 17 10.85 15.44 17.56
C GLY A 17 10.74 13.97 18.00
N VAL A 18 9.55 13.52 18.28
CA VAL A 18 9.23 12.18 18.74
C VAL A 18 9.30 11.22 17.55
N GLY A 19 10.42 10.57 17.39
CA GLY A 19 10.54 9.35 16.59
C GLY A 19 10.59 8.17 17.54
N ALA A 20 9.47 7.52 17.80
CA ALA A 20 9.46 6.30 18.60
C ALA A 20 10.06 5.16 17.77
N THR A 21 11.32 4.84 18.02
CA THR A 21 11.90 3.57 17.59
C THR A 21 11.42 2.49 18.56
N TYR A 22 10.44 1.70 18.13
CA TYR A 22 10.12 0.45 18.81
C TYR A 22 11.21 -0.57 18.52
N LEU A 23 12.09 -0.77 19.47
CA LEU A 23 12.90 -1.99 19.59
C LEU A 23 12.24 -2.83 20.68
N SER A 24 11.32 -3.70 20.29
CA SER A 24 10.85 -4.77 21.15
C SER A 24 11.91 -5.88 21.13
N ALA A 25 12.61 -6.07 22.24
CA ALA A 25 13.35 -7.28 22.50
C ALA A 25 12.33 -8.36 22.88
N GLU A 26 11.92 -9.21 21.95
CA GLU A 26 11.29 -10.48 22.28
C GLU A 26 12.41 -11.48 22.62
N ALA A 27 12.53 -11.79 23.89
CA ALA A 27 13.26 -12.98 24.33
C ALA A 27 12.38 -14.19 24.03
N ASN A 28 12.72 -14.96 23.00
CA ASN A 28 12.18 -16.27 22.78
C ASN A 28 12.80 -17.24 23.81
N GLU A 29 12.07 -17.57 24.87
CA GLU A 29 12.31 -18.80 25.64
C GLU A 29 11.82 -19.98 24.81
N VAL A 30 12.74 -20.62 24.14
CA VAL A 30 12.50 -21.95 23.57
C VAL A 30 12.71 -22.96 24.70
N SER A 31 11.64 -23.57 25.14
CA SER A 31 11.65 -24.73 26.04
C SER A 31 12.45 -25.87 25.41
N ALA A 32 13.58 -26.18 26.01
CA ALA A 32 14.39 -27.33 25.63
C ALA A 32 13.73 -28.64 26.11
N ALA A 33 13.32 -29.44 25.17
CA ALA A 33 13.02 -30.85 25.41
C ALA A 33 14.33 -31.61 25.59
N GLU A 34 14.50 -32.26 26.73
CA GLU A 34 15.61 -33.12 27.05
C GLU A 34 15.68 -34.31 26.07
N VAL A 35 16.76 -34.37 25.30
CA VAL A 35 17.17 -35.61 24.64
C VAL A 35 18.39 -36.17 25.41
N LYS A 36 18.19 -37.25 26.11
CA LYS A 36 19.26 -38.03 26.74
C LYS A 36 20.10 -38.68 25.63
N THR A 37 21.34 -38.29 25.55
CA THR A 37 22.38 -39.04 24.80
C THR A 37 23.37 -39.63 25.77
N GLU A 38 23.51 -40.97 25.67
CA GLU A 38 24.45 -41.76 26.46
C GLU A 38 25.90 -41.38 26.12
N VAL A 39 26.68 -41.19 27.18
CA VAL A 39 28.14 -41.00 27.12
C VAL A 39 28.82 -42.35 27.04
N VAL A 40 29.48 -42.63 25.94
CA VAL A 40 30.44 -43.73 25.84
C VAL A 40 31.84 -43.14 25.98
N THR A 41 32.48 -43.49 27.09
CA THR A 41 33.91 -43.23 27.36
C THR A 41 34.76 -44.30 26.67
N PRO A 42 35.89 -43.93 26.02
CA PRO A 42 37.01 -44.85 25.80
C PRO A 42 38.16 -44.59 26.79
N ALA A 43 38.71 -45.65 27.30
CA ALA A 43 39.82 -45.74 28.24
C ALA A 43 41.19 -45.46 27.58
N PRO A 44 42.25 -45.24 28.39
CA PRO A 44 43.49 -44.58 27.94
C PRO A 44 44.56 -45.57 27.55
N THR A 45 45.37 -45.24 26.55
CA THR A 45 46.70 -45.88 26.39
C THR A 45 47.76 -44.93 25.83
N GLY A 46 48.88 -44.87 26.47
CA GLY A 46 50.17 -44.70 25.82
C GLY A 46 50.82 -43.34 25.86
N LYS A 47 51.70 -43.12 26.82
CA LYS A 47 52.79 -42.15 26.80
C LYS A 47 53.80 -42.46 25.69
N ASN A 48 54.18 -41.42 24.92
CA ASN A 48 55.53 -41.34 24.36
C ASN A 48 55.99 -39.86 24.31
N GLU A 49 57.02 -39.58 24.98
CA GLU A 49 57.82 -38.35 24.94
C GLU A 49 58.47 -38.21 23.56
N VAL A 50 58.36 -37.01 22.98
CA VAL A 50 59.27 -36.51 21.95
C VAL A 50 59.56 -35.05 22.22
N THR A 51 60.79 -34.74 22.27
CA THR A 51 61.54 -33.50 22.45
C THR A 51 61.12 -32.36 21.49
N PRO A 52 61.40 -31.10 21.88
CA PRO A 52 60.90 -29.95 21.09
C PRO A 52 61.86 -29.67 19.93
N ALA A 53 61.32 -29.64 18.73
CA ALA A 53 62.06 -29.09 17.56
C ALA A 53 61.29 -27.84 17.07
N GLY A 54 62.06 -26.77 16.98
CA GLY A 54 61.97 -25.72 16.05
C GLY A 54 60.68 -24.89 15.95
N ALA A 55 60.66 -23.71 16.49
CA ALA A 55 59.69 -22.67 16.15
C ALA A 55 59.79 -22.35 14.64
N THR A 56 58.82 -22.85 13.90
CA THR A 56 58.54 -22.35 12.53
C THR A 56 57.65 -21.13 12.66
N THR A 57 58.19 -19.97 12.53
CA THR A 57 57.46 -18.73 12.26
C THR A 57 56.71 -18.91 10.96
N THR A 58 55.36 -19.14 11.05
CA THR A 58 54.46 -18.99 9.92
C THR A 58 54.42 -17.52 9.58
N SER A 59 55.24 -17.11 8.63
CA SER A 59 55.05 -15.81 7.97
C SER A 59 53.71 -15.84 7.30
N SER A 60 52.74 -15.06 7.82
CA SER A 60 51.60 -14.66 7.07
C SER A 60 52.10 -13.94 5.81
N GLN A 61 52.05 -14.61 4.67
CA GLN A 61 52.21 -13.93 3.40
C GLN A 61 51.05 -12.92 3.31
N THR A 62 51.34 -11.67 3.58
CA THR A 62 50.55 -10.54 3.17
C THR A 62 50.56 -10.55 1.64
N THR A 63 49.53 -11.09 1.03
CA THR A 63 49.29 -10.93 -0.41
C THR A 63 49.27 -9.43 -0.71
N ALA A 64 50.03 -8.98 -1.70
CA ALA A 64 50.00 -7.58 -2.13
C ALA A 64 48.55 -7.16 -2.45
N PRO A 65 48.14 -5.89 -2.15
CA PRO A 65 46.82 -5.40 -2.45
C PRO A 65 46.47 -5.61 -3.92
N LYS A 66 45.23 -6.07 -4.19
CA LYS A 66 44.74 -6.26 -5.57
C LYS A 66 44.49 -4.88 -6.20
N GLU A 67 45.22 -4.53 -7.23
CA GLU A 67 44.86 -3.39 -8.06
C GLU A 67 43.68 -3.75 -8.93
N VAL A 68 42.59 -2.99 -8.83
CA VAL A 68 41.37 -3.18 -9.62
C VAL A 68 41.30 -2.14 -10.74
N LYS A 69 40.71 -2.48 -11.87
CA LYS A 69 40.64 -1.59 -13.03
C LYS A 69 39.60 -0.48 -12.82
N ASN A 70 38.48 -0.81 -12.16
CA ASN A 70 37.36 0.07 -11.88
C ASN A 70 36.64 -0.39 -10.60
N ILE A 71 35.73 0.41 -10.11
CA ILE A 71 34.90 0.08 -8.92
C ILE A 71 33.93 -1.08 -9.22
N GLY A 72 33.50 -1.26 -10.46
CA GLY A 72 32.67 -2.38 -10.86
C GLY A 72 33.24 -3.75 -10.52
N GLU A 73 34.59 -3.91 -10.55
CA GLU A 73 35.26 -5.14 -10.06
C GLU A 73 35.14 -5.31 -8.53
N VAL A 74 34.99 -4.21 -7.78
CA VAL A 74 34.80 -4.25 -6.33
C VAL A 74 33.34 -4.60 -6.02
N GLN A 75 32.39 -3.98 -6.71
CA GLN A 75 30.96 -4.19 -6.51
C GLN A 75 30.51 -5.60 -6.95
N GLY A 76 30.86 -6.00 -8.17
CA GLY A 76 30.41 -7.26 -8.75
C GLY A 76 28.96 -7.21 -9.24
N GLU A 77 28.48 -8.33 -9.79
CA GLU A 77 27.10 -8.51 -10.29
C GLU A 77 26.25 -9.26 -9.25
N SER A 78 26.17 -8.73 -8.02
CA SER A 78 25.39 -9.31 -6.93
C SER A 78 25.24 -8.32 -5.77
N HIS A 79 24.41 -8.65 -4.76
CA HIS A 79 24.23 -7.86 -3.54
C HIS A 79 25.39 -7.95 -2.52
N GLU A 80 26.44 -8.67 -2.84
CA GLU A 80 27.65 -8.75 -2.03
C GLU A 80 28.88 -8.73 -2.94
N SER A 81 29.88 -7.95 -2.56
CA SER A 81 31.12 -7.84 -3.30
C SER A 81 31.87 -9.19 -3.41
N PRO A 82 32.36 -9.58 -4.60
CA PRO A 82 33.22 -10.76 -4.75
C PRO A 82 34.59 -10.60 -4.07
N LEU A 83 34.93 -9.40 -3.61
CA LEU A 83 36.20 -9.06 -3.01
C LEU A 83 36.14 -8.81 -1.50
N VAL A 84 35.07 -9.23 -0.82
CA VAL A 84 34.91 -9.08 0.63
C VAL A 84 36.17 -9.63 1.36
N GLY A 85 36.69 -8.84 2.27
CA GLY A 85 37.88 -9.17 3.07
C GLY A 85 39.22 -9.02 2.32
N LYS A 86 39.21 -8.64 1.03
CA LYS A 86 40.42 -8.40 0.24
C LYS A 86 40.86 -6.94 0.34
N GLU A 87 42.13 -6.73 0.36
CA GLU A 87 42.71 -5.41 0.22
C GLU A 87 42.81 -5.04 -1.27
N VAL A 88 42.26 -3.89 -1.63
CA VAL A 88 42.17 -3.40 -3.01
C VAL A 88 42.81 -2.02 -3.15
N VAL A 89 43.29 -1.72 -4.36
CA VAL A 89 43.74 -0.38 -4.75
C VAL A 89 42.89 0.10 -5.91
N ILE A 90 42.20 1.22 -5.72
CA ILE A 90 41.34 1.87 -6.70
C ILE A 90 41.98 3.20 -7.08
N ASN A 91 42.20 3.42 -8.37
CA ASN A 91 42.87 4.62 -8.87
C ASN A 91 41.88 5.55 -9.60
N ASN A 92 42.20 6.87 -9.57
CA ASN A 92 41.46 7.87 -10.36
C ASN A 92 39.96 7.95 -10.09
N VAL A 93 39.56 7.79 -8.84
CA VAL A 93 38.13 7.93 -8.42
C VAL A 93 37.84 9.34 -7.92
N VAL A 94 36.64 9.82 -8.17
CA VAL A 94 36.21 11.17 -7.83
C VAL A 94 35.29 11.13 -6.62
N VAL A 95 35.58 11.97 -5.62
CA VAL A 95 34.67 12.15 -4.47
C VAL A 95 33.37 12.81 -4.94
N THR A 96 32.26 12.11 -4.78
CA THR A 96 30.92 12.58 -5.20
C THR A 96 30.15 13.20 -4.06
N LYS A 97 30.30 12.67 -2.84
CA LYS A 97 29.63 13.17 -1.64
C LYS A 97 30.44 12.83 -0.39
N THR A 98 30.44 13.73 0.60
CA THR A 98 31.02 13.50 1.93
C THR A 98 29.92 13.43 2.99
N ASP A 99 30.13 12.62 4.03
CA ASP A 99 29.32 12.59 5.24
C ASP A 99 30.19 12.62 6.50
N LYS A 100 29.61 12.43 7.69
CA LYS A 100 30.31 12.49 8.97
C LYS A 100 31.26 11.30 9.19
N THR A 101 31.12 10.23 8.49
CA THR A 101 31.73 8.92 8.75
C THR A 101 32.55 8.39 7.60
N GLY A 102 32.48 9.07 6.46
CA GLY A 102 33.19 8.72 5.25
C GLY A 102 32.78 9.57 4.05
N PHE A 103 32.92 9.00 2.88
CA PHE A 103 32.57 9.67 1.63
C PHE A 103 32.31 8.64 0.53
N TYR A 104 31.55 9.03 -0.47
CA TYR A 104 31.34 8.24 -1.69
C TYR A 104 32.36 8.65 -2.74
N VAL A 105 32.91 7.66 -3.44
CA VAL A 105 33.72 7.86 -4.64
C VAL A 105 33.09 7.15 -5.81
N GLN A 106 33.28 7.71 -6.99
CA GLN A 106 32.79 7.11 -8.24
C GLN A 106 33.92 7.16 -9.27
N ASP A 107 33.98 6.16 -10.13
CA ASP A 107 34.90 6.12 -11.24
C ASP A 107 34.75 7.39 -12.11
N LYS A 108 35.86 7.98 -12.50
CA LYS A 108 35.88 9.16 -13.37
C LYS A 108 35.25 8.87 -14.72
N VAL A 109 35.39 7.64 -15.20
CA VAL A 109 34.83 7.14 -16.47
C VAL A 109 34.14 5.82 -16.17
N SER A 110 32.85 5.76 -16.49
CA SER A 110 32.04 4.54 -16.33
C SER A 110 32.60 3.40 -17.20
N ASP A 111 32.55 2.18 -16.69
CA ASP A 111 32.85 0.97 -17.47
C ASP A 111 31.69 0.58 -18.41
N ASN A 112 30.53 1.28 -18.28
CA ASN A 112 29.29 1.04 -19.02
C ASN A 112 28.68 -0.37 -18.80
N ASN A 113 29.02 -1.03 -17.72
CA ASN A 113 28.34 -2.26 -17.31
C ASN A 113 27.08 -1.91 -16.48
N PRO A 114 25.87 -2.10 -16.99
CA PRO A 114 24.64 -1.75 -16.26
C PRO A 114 24.37 -2.66 -15.06
N LYS A 115 25.17 -3.71 -14.86
CA LYS A 115 24.99 -4.67 -13.77
C LYS A 115 25.89 -4.40 -12.57
N THR A 116 26.85 -3.50 -12.68
CA THR A 116 27.77 -3.15 -11.60
C THR A 116 27.72 -1.67 -11.30
N SER A 117 27.85 -1.30 -10.04
CA SER A 117 27.97 0.11 -9.68
C SER A 117 29.38 0.62 -9.98
N ASP A 118 29.49 1.82 -10.56
CA ASP A 118 30.75 2.58 -10.72
C ASP A 118 31.18 3.29 -9.42
N ALA A 119 30.50 3.09 -8.28
CA ALA A 119 30.73 3.85 -7.05
C ALA A 119 30.82 2.96 -5.82
N VAL A 120 31.52 3.45 -4.78
CA VAL A 120 31.65 2.75 -3.49
C VAL A 120 31.74 3.74 -2.33
N TYR A 121 31.28 3.33 -1.15
CA TYR A 121 31.43 4.09 0.09
C TYR A 121 32.82 3.82 0.71
N VAL A 122 33.53 4.88 1.08
CA VAL A 122 34.83 4.82 1.78
C VAL A 122 34.63 5.29 3.22
N ALA A 123 34.73 4.37 4.16
CA ALA A 123 34.66 4.67 5.60
C ALA A 123 35.99 5.23 6.10
N SER A 124 36.19 6.53 6.06
CA SER A 124 37.38 7.24 6.49
C SER A 124 37.03 8.60 7.09
N LYS A 125 37.91 9.07 8.00
CA LYS A 125 37.83 10.42 8.57
C LYS A 125 38.74 11.42 7.86
N ASP A 126 39.39 11.01 6.77
CA ASP A 126 40.23 11.88 5.98
C ASP A 126 39.39 13.04 5.41
N LYS A 127 40.03 14.23 5.44
CA LYS A 127 39.38 15.43 4.91
C LYS A 127 39.46 15.44 3.39
N VAL A 128 38.36 15.15 2.76
CA VAL A 128 38.17 15.23 1.31
C VAL A 128 37.01 16.14 1.01
N GLU A 129 36.94 16.61 -0.23
CA GLU A 129 35.85 17.45 -0.75
C GLU A 129 35.31 16.86 -2.06
N SER A 130 34.04 17.14 -2.36
CA SER A 130 33.47 16.81 -3.66
C SER A 130 34.32 17.34 -4.81
N GLY A 131 34.60 16.50 -5.81
CA GLY A 131 35.51 16.78 -6.91
C GLY A 131 37.00 16.48 -6.61
N ASP A 132 37.40 16.03 -5.40
CA ASP A 132 38.74 15.48 -5.19
C ASP A 132 38.93 14.22 -6.02
N LEU A 133 40.06 14.16 -6.76
CA LEU A 133 40.48 12.98 -7.49
C LEU A 133 41.43 12.20 -6.58
N LEU A 134 41.14 10.93 -6.34
CA LEU A 134 41.83 10.12 -5.34
C LEU A 134 42.37 8.81 -5.92
N LYS A 135 43.39 8.30 -5.23
CA LYS A 135 43.75 6.89 -5.13
C LYS A 135 43.33 6.42 -3.74
N VAL A 136 42.57 5.31 -3.69
CA VAL A 136 42.06 4.70 -2.44
C VAL A 136 42.63 3.30 -2.32
N GLN A 137 43.25 2.98 -1.21
CA GLN A 137 43.69 1.63 -0.86
C GLN A 137 43.05 1.24 0.46
N GLY A 138 42.42 0.06 0.54
CA GLY A 138 41.73 -0.39 1.76
C GLY A 138 41.10 -1.77 1.61
N THR A 139 40.43 -2.22 2.66
CA THR A 139 39.83 -3.53 2.72
C THR A 139 38.34 -3.44 2.34
N VAL A 140 37.88 -4.31 1.44
CA VAL A 140 36.44 -4.41 1.07
C VAL A 140 35.66 -5.06 2.20
N LYS A 141 34.57 -4.45 2.58
CA LYS A 141 33.65 -4.94 3.62
C LYS A 141 32.23 -4.77 3.18
N GLU A 142 31.40 -5.79 3.44
CA GLU A 142 29.94 -5.64 3.48
C GLU A 142 29.53 -5.13 4.87
N GLY A 143 28.90 -3.96 4.93
CA GLY A 143 28.57 -3.31 6.20
C GLY A 143 27.22 -2.61 6.18
N TYR A 144 26.74 -2.26 7.36
CA TYR A 144 25.47 -1.54 7.52
C TYR A 144 25.75 -0.06 7.73
N MET A 145 25.10 0.81 6.98
CA MET A 145 25.27 2.26 7.14
C MET A 145 24.80 2.75 8.53
N GLU A 146 23.92 1.99 9.18
CA GLU A 146 23.47 2.25 10.56
C GLU A 146 24.56 2.05 11.60
N GLU A 147 25.62 1.27 11.32
CA GLU A 147 26.78 1.08 12.22
C GLU A 147 27.38 2.43 12.62
N TYR A 148 27.41 3.37 11.70
CA TYR A 148 28.01 4.70 11.89
C TYR A 148 27.10 5.68 12.66
N SER A 149 25.87 5.29 12.94
CA SER A 149 24.88 6.10 13.69
C SER A 149 24.77 5.68 15.15
N VAL A 150 25.54 4.67 15.60
CA VAL A 150 25.53 4.15 16.97
C VAL A 150 26.15 5.16 17.93
N LYS A 151 25.44 5.50 18.99
CA LYS A 151 25.94 6.42 20.01
C LYS A 151 27.10 5.81 20.80
N PRO A 152 28.06 6.62 21.28
CA PRO A 152 29.13 6.13 22.11
C PRO A 152 28.61 5.32 23.32
N GLY A 153 29.18 4.12 23.54
CA GLY A 153 28.76 3.21 24.61
C GLY A 153 27.58 2.27 24.26
N GLN A 154 27.00 2.38 23.08
CA GLN A 154 26.01 1.43 22.58
C GLN A 154 26.67 0.41 21.62
N THR A 155 26.20 -0.82 21.66
CA THR A 155 26.62 -1.87 20.73
C THR A 155 25.71 -1.86 19.50
N PHE A 156 26.30 -1.91 18.30
CA PHE A 156 25.55 -2.07 17.06
C PHE A 156 24.82 -3.42 17.06
N LYS A 157 23.54 -3.40 16.71
CA LYS A 157 22.75 -4.61 16.45
C LYS A 157 22.42 -4.68 14.98
N LYS A 158 22.83 -5.77 14.33
CA LYS A 158 22.50 -6.04 12.92
C LYS A 158 20.98 -5.95 12.71
N PRO A 159 20.50 -5.10 11.78
CA PRO A 159 19.08 -5.03 11.48
C PRO A 159 18.63 -6.32 10.77
N ALA A 160 17.74 -7.08 11.40
CA ALA A 160 17.20 -8.30 10.76
C ALA A 160 16.49 -7.96 9.45
N GLY A 161 16.76 -8.73 8.38
CA GLY A 161 16.15 -8.51 7.06
C GLY A 161 16.65 -7.25 6.33
N SER A 162 17.85 -6.76 6.64
CA SER A 162 18.49 -5.63 5.94
C SER A 162 19.59 -6.14 5.01
N LEU A 163 19.73 -5.53 3.84
CA LEU A 163 20.91 -5.68 2.98
C LEU A 163 22.10 -4.93 3.57
N THR A 164 23.27 -5.22 3.09
CA THR A 164 24.53 -4.51 3.37
C THR A 164 24.80 -3.45 2.30
N VAL A 165 25.87 -2.72 2.46
CA VAL A 165 26.44 -1.76 1.50
C VAL A 165 27.91 -2.11 1.35
N THR A 166 28.41 -2.20 0.13
CA THR A 166 29.81 -2.40 -0.15
C THR A 166 30.63 -1.18 0.28
N GLN A 167 31.67 -1.40 1.06
CA GLN A 167 32.46 -0.34 1.67
C GLN A 167 33.97 -0.64 1.57
N ILE A 168 34.76 0.42 1.49
CA ILE A 168 36.20 0.34 1.71
C ILE A 168 36.52 0.85 3.12
N ILE A 169 37.04 -0.03 3.96
CA ILE A 169 37.45 0.28 5.34
C ILE A 169 38.96 0.28 5.49
N ASN A 170 39.45 0.84 6.59
CA ASN A 170 40.90 0.97 6.85
C ASN A 170 41.64 1.66 5.68
N ALA A 171 40.98 2.64 5.08
CA ALA A 171 41.43 3.24 3.85
C ALA A 171 42.63 4.14 4.03
N THR A 172 43.61 4.05 3.11
CA THR A 172 44.68 5.01 2.90
C THR A 172 44.34 5.84 1.67
N ILE A 173 44.28 7.16 1.84
CA ILE A 173 43.84 8.09 0.80
C ILE A 173 45.01 8.87 0.26
N THR A 174 45.16 8.87 -1.07
CA THR A 174 46.15 9.74 -1.75
C THR A 174 45.41 10.69 -2.67
N LYS A 175 45.51 12.00 -2.44
CA LYS A 175 44.94 13.03 -3.31
C LYS A 175 45.79 13.18 -4.57
N LEU A 176 45.15 13.05 -5.74
CA LEU A 176 45.82 13.17 -7.04
C LEU A 176 45.54 14.54 -7.70
N GLY A 177 44.56 15.29 -7.17
CA GLY A 177 44.15 16.58 -7.68
C GLY A 177 42.65 16.81 -7.60
N LYS A 178 42.08 17.50 -8.58
CA LYS A 178 40.64 17.72 -8.74
C LYS A 178 40.20 17.18 -10.08
N ALA A 179 38.92 16.81 -10.17
CA ALA A 179 38.25 16.42 -11.41
C ALA A 179 36.81 16.89 -11.40
N ASP A 180 36.23 16.99 -12.57
CA ASP A 180 34.79 17.19 -12.71
C ASP A 180 34.05 15.99 -12.11
N LEU A 181 32.90 16.27 -11.51
CA LEU A 181 32.02 15.22 -11.00
C LEU A 181 31.53 14.32 -12.14
N PRO A 182 31.48 12.99 -11.97
CA PRO A 182 30.84 12.10 -12.92
C PRO A 182 29.41 12.54 -13.20
N LYS A 183 28.98 12.41 -14.44
CA LYS A 183 27.62 12.77 -14.83
C LYS A 183 26.60 11.94 -14.04
N ALA A 184 25.63 12.61 -13.42
CA ALA A 184 24.54 11.90 -12.76
C ALA A 184 23.69 11.11 -13.76
N LEU A 185 23.40 9.85 -13.43
CA LEU A 185 22.47 9.03 -14.20
C LEU A 185 21.05 9.48 -13.92
N ASN A 186 20.29 9.85 -14.95
CA ASN A 186 18.87 10.14 -14.78
C ASN A 186 18.10 8.82 -14.66
N ILE A 187 17.43 8.61 -13.53
CA ILE A 187 16.67 7.40 -13.22
C ILE A 187 15.16 7.58 -13.29
N SER A 188 14.69 8.73 -13.80
CA SER A 188 13.28 9.14 -13.79
C SER A 188 12.31 8.16 -14.49
N GLU A 189 12.77 7.40 -15.47
CA GLU A 189 11.92 6.50 -16.27
C GLU A 189 12.49 5.08 -16.37
N LYS A 190 13.41 4.69 -15.50
CA LYS A 190 14.17 3.45 -15.67
C LYS A 190 13.89 2.37 -14.64
N MET A 191 13.04 2.63 -13.66
CA MET A 191 12.78 1.68 -12.59
C MET A 191 12.00 0.47 -13.10
N PRO A 192 12.51 -0.76 -12.91
CA PRO A 192 11.75 -1.98 -13.18
C PRO A 192 10.44 -2.02 -12.39
N LYS A 193 9.42 -2.70 -12.93
CA LYS A 193 8.08 -2.73 -12.32
C LYS A 193 7.99 -3.68 -11.12
N ASP A 194 8.77 -4.73 -11.12
CA ASP A 194 8.78 -5.74 -10.08
C ASP A 194 9.97 -5.53 -9.13
N ILE A 195 9.77 -5.72 -7.84
CA ILE A 195 10.88 -5.66 -6.86
C ILE A 195 11.85 -6.79 -7.13
N VAL A 196 11.32 -8.01 -7.19
CA VAL A 196 11.99 -9.23 -7.65
C VAL A 196 11.03 -10.01 -8.54
N ASP A 197 11.57 -10.72 -9.51
CA ASP A 197 10.78 -11.70 -10.26
C ASP A 197 10.61 -13.01 -9.44
N ASN A 198 9.90 -13.96 -9.99
CA ASN A 198 9.69 -15.26 -9.31
C ASN A 198 10.91 -16.20 -9.42
N THR A 199 12.05 -15.71 -9.92
CA THR A 199 13.30 -16.44 -10.07
C THR A 199 14.42 -15.81 -9.22
N PRO A 200 14.39 -15.89 -7.89
CA PRO A 200 15.25 -15.13 -6.98
C PRO A 200 16.74 -15.49 -7.03
N THR A 201 17.18 -16.28 -7.97
CA THR A 201 18.54 -16.82 -8.03
C THR A 201 19.45 -16.14 -9.06
N LYS A 202 18.92 -15.23 -9.86
CA LYS A 202 19.71 -14.57 -10.92
C LYS A 202 19.58 -13.06 -10.82
N TYR A 203 20.69 -12.43 -10.46
CA TYR A 203 20.83 -10.96 -10.44
C TYR A 203 20.48 -10.36 -11.81
N ASN A 204 19.48 -9.49 -11.87
CA ASN A 204 18.96 -8.92 -13.12
C ASN A 204 18.43 -7.48 -12.96
N PRO A 205 19.30 -6.47 -12.99
CA PRO A 205 18.91 -5.06 -12.89
C PRO A 205 17.96 -4.55 -13.98
N GLU A 206 17.79 -5.28 -15.07
CA GLU A 206 16.87 -4.86 -16.16
C GLU A 206 15.41 -5.13 -15.83
N THR A 207 15.12 -6.15 -15.03
CA THR A 207 13.75 -6.57 -14.71
C THR A 207 13.37 -6.44 -13.24
N GLU A 208 14.35 -6.36 -12.34
CA GLU A 208 14.16 -6.32 -10.89
C GLU A 208 14.61 -4.99 -10.28
N ALA A 209 13.70 -4.32 -9.60
CA ALA A 209 13.99 -3.02 -8.99
C ALA A 209 14.99 -3.12 -7.83
N LEU A 210 15.00 -4.26 -7.11
CA LEU A 210 15.97 -4.50 -6.05
C LEU A 210 17.40 -4.51 -6.62
N ASP A 211 17.62 -5.27 -7.68
CA ASP A 211 18.92 -5.40 -8.36
C ASP A 211 19.30 -4.13 -9.11
N TYR A 212 18.29 -3.42 -9.66
CA TYR A 212 18.54 -2.12 -10.29
C TYR A 212 19.07 -1.09 -9.30
N TRP A 213 18.49 -1.02 -8.09
CA TRP A 213 19.01 -0.16 -7.05
C TRP A 213 20.41 -0.54 -6.61
N GLU A 214 20.69 -1.85 -6.50
CA GLU A 214 22.03 -2.37 -6.17
C GLU A 214 23.07 -1.97 -7.23
N SER A 215 22.76 -2.12 -8.50
CA SER A 215 23.63 -1.71 -9.60
C SER A 215 23.96 -0.22 -9.62
N LEU A 216 23.26 0.57 -8.81
CA LEU A 216 23.48 2.01 -8.65
C LEU A 216 24.06 2.39 -7.27
N GLU A 217 24.40 1.42 -6.42
CA GLU A 217 24.87 1.68 -5.06
C GLU A 217 26.03 2.70 -5.04
N GLY A 218 25.90 3.78 -4.28
CA GLY A 218 26.89 4.86 -4.20
C GLY A 218 26.96 5.80 -5.40
N MET A 219 26.37 5.46 -6.55
CA MET A 219 26.44 6.25 -7.78
C MET A 219 25.65 7.56 -7.67
N ARG A 220 26.14 8.56 -8.40
CA ARG A 220 25.43 9.82 -8.63
C ARG A 220 24.24 9.60 -9.56
N VAL A 221 23.05 9.85 -9.04
CA VAL A 221 21.79 9.78 -9.80
C VAL A 221 21.04 11.10 -9.75
N GLU A 222 20.11 11.29 -10.69
CA GLU A 222 19.30 12.48 -10.81
C GLU A 222 17.83 12.12 -11.07
N VAL A 223 16.92 12.87 -10.43
CA VAL A 223 15.47 12.80 -10.67
C VAL A 223 15.00 14.14 -11.22
N THR A 224 14.29 14.10 -12.35
CA THR A 224 13.81 15.30 -13.06
C THR A 224 12.62 15.94 -12.32
N LYS A 225 12.82 17.17 -11.82
CA LYS A 225 11.77 18.03 -11.25
C LYS A 225 10.71 17.27 -10.44
N PRO A 226 11.11 16.54 -9.40
CA PRO A 226 10.23 15.57 -8.77
C PRO A 226 9.01 16.19 -8.09
N LYS A 227 7.93 15.40 -8.02
CA LYS A 227 6.68 15.70 -7.32
C LYS A 227 6.52 14.79 -6.11
N VAL A 228 6.15 15.36 -4.98
CA VAL A 228 5.99 14.65 -3.71
C VAL A 228 4.64 13.91 -3.67
N THR A 229 4.67 12.63 -3.29
CA THR A 229 3.47 11.77 -3.28
C THR A 229 2.75 11.71 -1.94
N GLY A 230 3.38 12.19 -0.86
CA GLY A 230 2.84 12.20 0.50
C GLY A 230 3.71 13.01 1.46
N PRO A 231 3.41 12.98 2.77
CA PRO A 231 4.18 13.72 3.77
C PRO A 231 5.61 13.18 3.93
N GLN A 232 6.52 14.03 4.39
CA GLN A 232 7.83 13.59 4.86
C GLN A 232 7.66 12.60 6.02
N TYR A 233 8.43 11.52 6.00
CA TYR A 233 8.45 10.53 7.06
C TYR A 233 9.88 10.14 7.43
N LYS A 234 10.25 10.36 8.69
CA LYS A 234 11.58 10.03 9.25
C LYS A 234 12.76 10.57 8.45
N GLY A 235 12.59 11.76 7.86
CA GLY A 235 13.63 12.44 7.10
C GLY A 235 13.70 12.10 5.63
N ASP A 236 12.77 11.30 5.12
CA ASP A 236 12.65 10.95 3.71
C ASP A 236 11.35 11.52 3.11
N ILE A 237 11.39 11.97 1.87
CA ILE A 237 10.23 12.21 1.01
C ILE A 237 10.19 11.15 -0.07
N TYR A 238 8.99 10.90 -0.56
CA TYR A 238 8.74 9.96 -1.65
C TYR A 238 8.23 10.75 -2.84
N VAL A 239 8.85 10.53 -4.00
CA VAL A 239 8.57 11.37 -5.18
C VAL A 239 8.34 10.54 -6.43
N LEU A 240 7.59 11.13 -7.36
CA LEU A 240 7.55 10.73 -8.77
C LEU A 240 8.30 11.76 -9.61
N PRO A 241 8.92 11.36 -10.72
CA PRO A 241 9.48 12.31 -11.70
C PRO A 241 8.44 13.31 -12.16
N GLY A 242 8.85 14.55 -12.47
CA GLY A 242 7.94 15.62 -12.86
C GLY A 242 7.14 15.36 -14.14
N ASP A 243 7.71 14.57 -15.03
CA ASP A 243 7.14 14.15 -16.31
C ASP A 243 6.62 12.69 -16.31
N TYR A 244 6.34 12.17 -15.12
CA TYR A 244 5.85 10.79 -14.94
C TYR A 244 4.65 10.45 -15.85
N LYS A 245 4.77 9.34 -16.57
CA LYS A 245 3.79 8.82 -17.54
C LYS A 245 3.33 7.40 -17.22
N GLY A 246 3.65 6.90 -16.04
CA GLY A 246 3.31 5.54 -15.62
C GLY A 246 1.83 5.31 -15.36
N GLN A 247 1.51 4.59 -14.29
CA GLN A 247 0.13 4.29 -13.92
C GLN A 247 -0.70 5.56 -13.61
N LYS A 248 -2.03 5.43 -13.67
CA LYS A 248 -2.95 6.54 -13.33
C LYS A 248 -2.74 6.96 -11.87
N LEU A 249 -2.46 8.24 -11.67
CA LEU A 249 -2.32 8.84 -10.35
C LEU A 249 -3.68 8.95 -9.65
N ASN A 250 -3.64 9.00 -8.33
CA ASN A 250 -4.81 9.29 -7.51
C ASN A 250 -5.15 10.80 -7.52
N ASN A 251 -6.20 11.18 -6.77
CA ASN A 251 -6.73 12.55 -6.78
C ASN A 251 -5.73 13.61 -6.23
N ILE A 252 -4.70 13.16 -5.51
CA ILE A 252 -3.64 14.04 -4.97
C ILE A 252 -2.30 13.94 -5.70
N GLY A 253 -2.26 13.25 -6.84
CA GLY A 253 -1.02 13.11 -7.62
C GLY A 253 -0.03 12.09 -7.05
N GLY A 254 -0.46 11.25 -6.12
CA GLY A 254 0.25 10.09 -5.60
C GLY A 254 -0.19 8.79 -6.28
N VAL A 255 0.28 7.66 -5.77
CA VAL A 255 -0.07 6.32 -6.24
C VAL A 255 -0.75 5.53 -5.13
N ASN A 256 -1.88 4.90 -5.46
CA ASN A 256 -2.53 3.97 -4.56
C ASN A 256 -1.89 2.59 -4.67
N LEU A 257 -1.79 1.90 -3.55
CA LEU A 257 -1.44 0.49 -3.56
C LEU A 257 -2.59 -0.30 -4.23
N ARG A 258 -2.24 -1.22 -5.12
CA ARG A 258 -3.20 -2.03 -5.90
C ARG A 258 -2.75 -3.49 -5.94
N PRO A 259 -3.66 -4.43 -6.17
CA PRO A 259 -3.30 -5.83 -6.36
C PRO A 259 -2.24 -5.99 -7.46
N GLY A 260 -1.15 -6.70 -7.15
CA GLY A 260 -0.08 -7.01 -8.09
C GLY A 260 0.77 -5.83 -8.56
N VAL A 261 0.63 -4.63 -7.97
CA VAL A 261 1.43 -3.44 -8.30
C VAL A 261 2.31 -3.05 -7.11
N GLN A 262 3.62 -2.96 -7.32
CA GLN A 262 4.59 -2.71 -6.26
C GLN A 262 5.06 -1.25 -6.15
N ASN A 263 4.59 -0.35 -7.03
CA ASN A 263 4.89 1.09 -7.04
C ASN A 263 6.41 1.41 -6.98
N THR A 264 7.22 0.63 -7.69
CA THR A 264 8.69 0.75 -7.70
C THR A 264 9.19 2.08 -8.23
N GLU A 265 8.39 2.76 -9.04
CA GLU A 265 8.66 4.08 -9.62
C GLU A 265 8.64 5.23 -8.62
N VAL A 266 8.16 4.99 -7.41
CA VAL A 266 8.18 5.99 -6.34
C VAL A 266 9.54 6.00 -5.66
N LEU A 267 10.28 7.09 -5.84
CA LEU A 267 11.68 7.21 -5.46
C LEU A 267 11.84 7.86 -4.09
N PRO A 268 12.49 7.21 -3.12
CA PRO A 268 12.77 7.81 -1.81
C PRO A 268 13.95 8.79 -1.89
N ILE A 269 13.81 9.98 -1.32
CA ILE A 269 14.87 10.99 -1.22
C ILE A 269 15.05 11.42 0.24
N THR A 270 16.29 11.37 0.74
CA THR A 270 16.61 11.85 2.08
C THR A 270 16.69 13.38 2.10
N VAL A 271 15.91 14.01 2.96
CA VAL A 271 15.81 15.47 3.11
C VAL A 271 16.07 15.93 4.54
N GLY A 272 16.04 15.01 5.49
CA GLY A 272 16.20 15.27 6.92
C GLY A 272 14.88 15.57 7.63
N ASN A 273 14.85 15.31 8.95
CA ASN A 273 13.63 15.33 9.76
C ASN A 273 12.94 16.71 9.91
N LYS A 274 13.63 17.79 9.57
CA LYS A 274 13.07 19.15 9.64
C LYS A 274 12.48 19.63 8.33
N PHE A 275 12.56 18.81 7.28
CA PHE A 275 12.03 19.16 6.00
C PHE A 275 10.50 19.02 6.01
N VAL A 276 9.79 20.05 5.61
CA VAL A 276 8.31 20.06 5.58
C VAL A 276 7.85 19.82 4.16
N ALA A 277 7.05 18.79 3.96
CA ALA A 277 6.49 18.42 2.65
C ALA A 277 5.16 17.68 2.81
N LYS A 278 4.26 17.89 1.87
CA LYS A 278 2.99 17.18 1.75
C LYS A 278 2.77 16.68 0.32
N ALA A 279 1.77 15.88 0.11
CA ALA A 279 1.39 15.47 -1.24
C ALA A 279 1.13 16.68 -2.15
N LYS A 280 1.38 16.52 -3.44
CA LYS A 280 1.36 17.55 -4.50
C LYS A 280 2.48 18.59 -4.46
N ASP A 281 3.24 18.73 -3.38
CA ASP A 281 4.40 19.62 -3.39
C ASP A 281 5.40 19.16 -4.46
N TYR A 282 6.18 20.06 -5.01
CA TYR A 282 7.04 19.76 -6.15
C TYR A 282 8.32 20.60 -6.17
N PHE A 283 9.25 20.19 -7.01
CA PHE A 283 10.50 20.90 -7.25
C PHE A 283 10.58 21.41 -8.69
N ASN A 284 11.04 22.66 -8.86
CA ASN A 284 11.27 23.25 -10.18
C ASN A 284 12.61 22.82 -10.79
N GLU A 285 13.50 22.27 -9.95
CA GLU A 285 14.83 21.82 -10.31
C GLU A 285 14.95 20.32 -10.13
N ASN A 286 15.91 19.70 -10.83
CA ASN A 286 16.27 18.32 -10.64
C ASN A 286 16.93 18.14 -9.26
N ILE A 287 16.72 16.95 -8.68
CA ILE A 287 17.43 16.55 -7.46
C ILE A 287 18.50 15.55 -7.83
N THR A 288 19.74 15.89 -7.50
CA THR A 288 20.90 15.01 -7.68
C THR A 288 21.43 14.55 -6.33
N GLY A 289 21.67 13.25 -6.20
CA GLY A 289 22.22 12.67 -4.97
C GLY A 289 22.99 11.37 -5.25
N VAL A 290 23.50 10.74 -4.22
CA VAL A 290 24.07 9.39 -4.30
C VAL A 290 23.05 8.35 -3.84
N VAL A 291 23.08 7.17 -4.42
CA VAL A 291 22.26 6.05 -3.96
C VAL A 291 22.87 5.48 -2.69
N THR A 292 22.06 5.29 -1.66
CA THR A 292 22.45 4.64 -0.41
C THR A 292 21.36 3.70 0.08
N TYR A 293 21.73 2.72 0.90
CA TYR A 293 20.77 1.81 1.52
C TYR A 293 20.77 2.02 3.04
N ARG A 294 19.60 2.35 3.60
CA ARG A 294 19.40 2.50 5.06
C ARG A 294 17.95 2.21 5.42
N ASN A 295 17.74 1.68 6.63
CA ASN A 295 16.39 1.37 7.14
C ASN A 295 15.60 0.44 6.21
N LYS A 296 16.27 -0.54 5.63
CA LYS A 296 15.71 -1.55 4.72
C LYS A 296 15.07 -0.95 3.46
N THR A 297 15.69 0.09 2.91
CA THR A 297 15.27 0.69 1.64
C THR A 297 16.43 1.44 0.99
N TYR A 298 16.49 1.34 -0.34
CA TYR A 298 17.35 2.23 -1.13
C TYR A 298 16.77 3.63 -1.13
N LYS A 299 17.60 4.62 -1.25
CA LYS A 299 17.20 6.02 -1.31
C LYS A 299 18.28 6.89 -1.96
N ILE A 300 17.85 8.01 -2.48
CA ILE A 300 18.75 9.04 -2.99
C ILE A 300 19.09 9.98 -1.84
N ASP A 301 20.37 10.16 -1.58
CA ASP A 301 20.89 11.07 -0.54
C ASP A 301 21.59 12.27 -1.19
N PRO A 302 20.89 13.41 -1.39
CA PRO A 302 21.45 14.59 -2.03
C PRO A 302 22.41 15.35 -1.12
N SER A 303 23.37 16.08 -1.71
CA SER A 303 24.21 17.02 -0.97
C SER A 303 23.48 18.31 -0.60
N SER A 304 22.49 18.68 -1.42
CA SER A 304 21.59 19.80 -1.18
C SER A 304 20.22 19.50 -1.81
N VAL A 305 19.15 19.97 -1.19
CA VAL A 305 17.81 19.85 -1.71
C VAL A 305 17.36 21.23 -2.20
N PRO A 306 16.87 21.36 -3.45
CA PRO A 306 16.29 22.61 -3.94
C PRO A 306 15.10 23.07 -3.12
N ALA A 307 14.69 24.32 -3.32
CA ALA A 307 13.50 24.87 -2.67
C ALA A 307 12.24 24.13 -3.16
N ILE A 308 11.48 23.59 -2.19
CA ILE A 308 10.18 22.95 -2.47
C ILE A 308 9.13 24.02 -2.77
N GLN A 309 8.21 23.72 -3.66
CA GLN A 309 7.06 24.52 -4.03
C GLN A 309 5.79 23.91 -3.46
N ASP A 310 4.90 24.75 -2.92
CA ASP A 310 3.58 24.31 -2.44
C ASP A 310 2.67 23.92 -3.62
N GLY A 311 2.23 22.68 -3.64
CA GLY A 311 1.30 22.11 -4.63
C GLY A 311 -0.17 22.51 -4.39
N GLY A 312 -0.47 23.31 -3.35
CA GLY A 312 -1.79 23.84 -3.06
C GLY A 312 -2.78 22.82 -2.48
N LEU A 313 -2.33 21.62 -2.05
CA LEU A 313 -3.21 20.64 -1.41
C LEU A 313 -3.74 21.19 -0.08
N LYS A 314 -5.05 21.07 0.13
CA LYS A 314 -5.74 21.47 1.36
C LYS A 314 -6.41 20.28 2.01
N ARG A 315 -6.54 20.33 3.34
CA ARG A 315 -7.33 19.37 4.11
C ARG A 315 -8.78 19.42 3.65
N GLU A 316 -9.40 18.27 3.54
CA GLU A 316 -10.77 18.14 3.07
C GLU A 316 -11.78 18.43 4.18
N VAL A 317 -13.02 18.64 3.76
CA VAL A 317 -14.20 18.67 4.60
C VAL A 317 -15.20 17.69 4.01
N SER A 318 -15.77 16.84 4.83
CA SER A 318 -16.75 15.84 4.40
C SER A 318 -17.91 16.49 3.63
N LYS A 319 -18.35 15.83 2.58
CA LYS A 319 -19.58 16.21 1.85
C LYS A 319 -20.85 15.62 2.49
N ILE A 320 -20.66 14.81 3.54
CA ILE A 320 -21.74 14.19 4.32
C ILE A 320 -22.11 15.11 5.46
N TYR A 321 -23.29 15.72 5.39
CA TYR A 321 -23.80 16.60 6.42
C TYR A 321 -24.82 15.90 7.29
N PRO A 322 -24.87 16.20 8.62
CA PRO A 322 -25.92 15.68 9.49
C PRO A 322 -27.31 16.03 8.98
N SER A 323 -28.22 15.09 9.10
CA SER A 323 -29.63 15.26 8.80
C SER A 323 -30.44 14.67 9.93
N GLU A 324 -31.60 15.25 10.23
CA GLU A 324 -32.45 14.75 11.30
C GLU A 324 -32.83 13.28 11.08
N ASP A 325 -33.11 12.89 9.83
CA ASP A 325 -33.63 11.58 9.48
C ASP A 325 -32.56 10.56 9.06
N LYS A 326 -31.28 10.95 9.11
CA LYS A 326 -30.14 10.10 8.71
C LYS A 326 -29.17 9.89 9.84
N LEU A 327 -28.72 8.66 9.99
CA LEU A 327 -27.69 8.28 10.95
C LEU A 327 -26.31 8.45 10.32
N THR A 328 -25.41 9.13 11.01
CA THR A 328 -24.02 9.32 10.56
C THR A 328 -23.06 8.60 11.49
N ILE A 329 -22.21 7.73 10.94
CA ILE A 329 -21.18 6.98 11.67
C ILE A 329 -19.82 7.30 11.07
N ALA A 330 -18.84 7.66 11.93
CA ALA A 330 -17.46 7.85 11.53
C ALA A 330 -16.53 6.84 12.21
N SER A 331 -15.43 6.54 11.57
CA SER A 331 -14.29 5.80 12.16
C SER A 331 -13.04 6.64 12.04
N TYR A 332 -12.25 6.69 13.11
CA TYR A 332 -11.02 7.45 13.13
C TYR A 332 -9.97 6.80 14.04
N ASN A 333 -8.84 6.40 13.47
CA ASN A 333 -7.64 6.08 14.22
C ASN A 333 -6.99 7.39 14.66
N ILE A 334 -6.97 7.66 15.96
CA ILE A 334 -6.51 8.92 16.57
C ILE A 334 -5.08 8.86 17.09
N GLU A 335 -4.34 7.86 16.66
CA GLU A 335 -2.91 7.65 16.88
C GLU A 335 -2.48 7.79 18.34
N ASN A 336 -2.51 6.65 19.07
CA ASN A 336 -2.00 6.55 20.44
C ASN A 336 -2.51 7.63 21.43
N PHE A 337 -3.81 7.86 21.46
CA PHE A 337 -4.44 8.93 22.24
C PHE A 337 -4.67 8.55 23.70
N SER A 338 -4.24 9.40 24.64
CA SER A 338 -4.48 9.22 26.08
C SER A 338 -4.84 10.51 26.82
N ALA A 339 -5.28 10.36 28.09
CA ALA A 339 -5.44 11.49 29.00
C ALA A 339 -4.10 12.01 29.54
N ASN A 340 -3.02 11.26 29.36
CA ASN A 340 -1.69 11.66 29.85
C ASN A 340 -1.23 12.97 29.18
N ASN A 341 -0.87 13.94 29.96
CA ASN A 341 -0.38 15.24 29.50
C ASN A 341 1.04 15.56 29.99
N LYS A 342 1.81 14.55 30.41
CA LYS A 342 3.16 14.71 30.96
C LYS A 342 4.09 13.58 30.53
N GLY A 343 5.32 13.96 30.22
CA GLY A 343 6.39 13.00 29.96
C GLY A 343 6.49 12.57 28.51
N HIS A 344 7.21 11.49 28.27
CA HIS A 344 7.56 11.03 26.93
C HIS A 344 6.36 10.54 26.10
N ASP A 345 5.29 10.06 26.80
CA ASP A 345 4.12 9.44 26.17
C ASP A 345 2.86 10.31 26.36
N GLU A 346 3.04 11.63 26.45
CA GLU A 346 1.94 12.58 26.56
C GLU A 346 1.16 12.71 25.25
N THR A 347 -0.14 12.94 25.37
CA THR A 347 -0.95 13.49 24.29
C THR A 347 -1.03 15.00 24.47
N PRO A 348 -0.29 15.78 23.65
CA PRO A 348 -0.28 17.23 23.76
C PRO A 348 -1.69 17.83 23.60
N GLU A 349 -2.00 18.91 24.31
CA GLU A 349 -3.31 19.57 24.19
C GLU A 349 -3.59 20.05 22.76
N GLU A 350 -2.54 20.45 22.01
CA GLU A 350 -2.67 20.77 20.60
C GLU A 350 -3.21 19.59 19.76
N LYS A 351 -2.74 18.35 20.03
CA LYS A 351 -3.26 17.15 19.35
C LYS A 351 -4.72 16.90 19.74
N VAL A 352 -5.07 17.08 21.01
CA VAL A 352 -6.47 16.98 21.48
C VAL A 352 -7.34 17.96 20.73
N ASP A 353 -6.87 19.21 20.57
CA ASP A 353 -7.57 20.28 19.85
C ASP A 353 -7.76 19.97 18.37
N LYS A 354 -6.71 19.50 17.72
CA LYS A 354 -6.76 19.11 16.30
C LYS A 354 -7.77 17.98 16.07
N ILE A 355 -7.73 16.92 16.90
CA ILE A 355 -8.68 15.79 16.79
C ILE A 355 -10.12 16.26 17.07
N ALA A 356 -10.34 17.03 18.12
CA ALA A 356 -11.67 17.54 18.48
C ALA A 356 -12.24 18.46 17.36
N ASN A 357 -11.41 19.35 16.81
CA ASN A 357 -11.79 20.16 15.65
C ASN A 357 -12.10 19.32 14.42
N SER A 358 -11.34 18.23 14.15
CA SER A 358 -11.63 17.33 13.03
C SER A 358 -13.02 16.75 13.11
N PHE A 359 -13.46 16.33 14.28
CA PHE A 359 -14.82 15.82 14.47
C PHE A 359 -15.89 16.89 14.24
N ILE A 360 -15.62 18.14 14.60
CA ILE A 360 -16.61 19.22 14.46
C ILE A 360 -16.64 19.78 13.05
N LYS A 361 -15.46 20.10 12.49
CA LYS A 361 -15.34 20.90 11.26
C LYS A 361 -15.22 20.06 10.01
N GLU A 362 -14.39 19.00 10.06
CA GLU A 362 -14.10 18.21 8.88
C GLU A 362 -15.12 17.07 8.69
N VAL A 363 -15.60 16.42 9.75
CA VAL A 363 -16.58 15.30 9.63
C VAL A 363 -17.97 15.64 10.22
N HIS A 364 -18.23 16.90 10.53
CA HIS A 364 -19.56 17.47 10.88
C HIS A 364 -20.27 16.81 12.07
N SER A 365 -19.53 16.42 13.11
CA SER A 365 -20.08 15.87 14.36
C SER A 365 -20.97 14.64 14.15
N PRO A 366 -20.44 13.50 13.72
CA PRO A 366 -21.23 12.27 13.48
C PRO A 366 -21.99 11.82 14.71
N ASP A 367 -23.08 11.08 14.52
CA ASP A 367 -23.93 10.57 15.61
C ASP A 367 -23.19 9.51 16.45
N ILE A 368 -22.39 8.66 15.77
CA ILE A 368 -21.54 7.61 16.37
C ILE A 368 -20.13 7.76 15.79
N ILE A 369 -19.13 7.67 16.65
CA ILE A 369 -17.71 7.68 16.25
C ILE A 369 -17.06 6.45 16.86
N THR A 370 -16.48 5.61 16.03
CA THR A 370 -15.57 4.56 16.48
C THR A 370 -14.16 5.14 16.59
N LEU A 371 -13.62 5.13 17.77
CA LEU A 371 -12.27 5.58 18.09
C LEU A 371 -11.31 4.40 18.07
N ILE A 372 -10.24 4.54 17.33
CA ILE A 372 -9.17 3.55 17.21
C ILE A 372 -7.91 4.13 17.84
N GLU A 373 -7.13 3.30 18.53
CA GLU A 373 -5.93 3.69 19.27
C GLU A 373 -6.15 4.59 20.48
N VAL A 374 -7.24 4.35 21.19
CA VAL A 374 -7.38 4.92 22.53
C VAL A 374 -6.49 4.12 23.48
N GLN A 375 -5.63 4.82 24.22
CA GLN A 375 -4.81 4.26 25.29
C GLN A 375 -5.54 4.36 26.65
N ASP A 376 -4.99 3.73 27.67
CA ASP A 376 -5.45 3.94 29.03
C ASP A 376 -5.19 5.38 29.52
N ASN A 377 -5.56 5.67 30.73
CA ASN A 377 -5.56 7.02 31.28
C ASN A 377 -4.17 7.63 31.42
N ASN A 378 -3.11 6.82 31.52
CA ASN A 378 -1.72 7.29 31.70
C ASN A 378 -0.82 7.01 30.50
N GLY A 379 -1.40 6.51 29.38
CA GLY A 379 -0.69 6.29 28.12
C GLY A 379 0.28 5.09 28.22
N GLY A 380 1.50 5.26 27.70
CA GLY A 380 2.49 4.17 27.66
C GLY A 380 3.20 3.88 28.98
N VAL A 381 2.68 4.31 30.13
CA VAL A 381 3.26 4.03 31.43
C VAL A 381 2.88 2.60 31.86
N ASN A 382 3.86 1.71 31.94
CA ASN A 382 3.63 0.29 32.26
C ASN A 382 3.57 0.07 33.78
N ASP A 383 2.41 0.36 34.37
CA ASP A 383 2.14 0.26 35.82
C ASP A 383 0.89 -0.59 36.18
N GLY A 384 0.32 -1.29 35.17
CA GLY A 384 -0.89 -2.10 35.31
C GLY A 384 -2.19 -1.30 35.19
N THR A 385 -2.14 -0.01 34.85
CA THR A 385 -3.35 0.77 34.54
C THR A 385 -3.99 0.27 33.26
N VAL A 386 -5.29 -0.05 33.30
CA VAL A 386 -6.07 -0.52 32.16
C VAL A 386 -7.30 0.35 31.86
N ASP A 387 -7.67 1.21 32.81
CA ASP A 387 -8.80 2.13 32.64
C ASP A 387 -8.50 3.23 31.63
N GLY A 388 -9.32 3.38 30.60
CA GLY A 388 -9.21 4.39 29.53
C GLY A 388 -10.34 5.43 29.52
N VAL A 389 -11.21 5.42 30.53
CA VAL A 389 -12.38 6.29 30.60
C VAL A 389 -11.98 7.77 30.54
N LYS A 390 -10.96 8.18 31.29
CA LYS A 390 -10.49 9.60 31.28
C LYS A 390 -9.93 9.99 29.90
N SER A 391 -9.33 9.06 29.15
CA SER A 391 -8.84 9.33 27.78
C SER A 391 -9.99 9.68 26.84
N GLY A 392 -11.05 8.86 26.83
CA GLY A 392 -12.23 9.14 26.02
C GLY A 392 -13.01 10.37 26.48
N GLU A 393 -13.16 10.56 27.79
CA GLU A 393 -13.84 11.73 28.37
C GLU A 393 -13.10 13.04 28.08
N LYS A 394 -11.76 13.06 28.12
CA LYS A 394 -10.93 14.21 27.74
C LYS A 394 -11.29 14.71 26.35
N LEU A 395 -11.37 13.79 25.39
CA LEU A 395 -11.74 14.11 24.02
C LEU A 395 -13.20 14.59 23.92
N ALA A 396 -14.15 13.88 24.56
CA ALA A 396 -15.56 14.25 24.55
C ALA A 396 -15.78 15.65 25.16
N GLN A 397 -15.14 15.95 26.28
CA GLN A 397 -15.20 17.26 26.95
C GLN A 397 -14.60 18.36 26.06
N ARG A 398 -13.49 18.04 25.33
CA ARG A 398 -12.89 19.02 24.43
C ARG A 398 -13.81 19.32 23.24
N ILE A 399 -14.40 18.29 22.63
CA ILE A 399 -15.40 18.48 21.56
C ILE A 399 -16.54 19.39 22.05
N LYS A 400 -17.10 19.08 23.23
CA LYS A 400 -18.16 19.89 23.82
C LYS A 400 -17.73 21.35 24.06
N SER A 401 -16.51 21.56 24.58
CA SER A 401 -16.00 22.91 24.89
C SER A 401 -15.79 23.77 23.64
N LEU A 402 -15.55 23.11 22.47
CA LEU A 402 -15.43 23.75 21.17
C LEU A 402 -16.77 23.92 20.44
N GLY A 403 -17.91 23.64 21.11
CA GLY A 403 -19.25 23.81 20.53
C GLY A 403 -19.82 22.58 19.83
N GLY A 404 -19.15 21.45 19.88
CA GLY A 404 -19.66 20.18 19.38
C GLY A 404 -20.67 19.51 20.32
N PRO A 405 -21.20 18.32 19.96
CA PRO A 405 -22.13 17.56 20.77
C PRO A 405 -21.54 17.13 22.12
N ASP A 406 -22.43 16.95 23.12
CA ASP A 406 -22.07 16.36 24.41
C ASP A 406 -22.03 14.84 24.31
N TYR A 407 -20.98 14.33 23.65
CA TYR A 407 -20.80 12.90 23.43
C TYR A 407 -20.66 12.13 24.73
N LYS A 408 -21.17 10.90 24.72
CA LYS A 408 -20.89 9.88 25.74
C LYS A 408 -19.82 8.94 25.23
N TYR A 409 -18.92 8.55 26.11
CA TYR A 409 -17.85 7.59 25.83
C TYR A 409 -18.21 6.21 26.39
N THR A 410 -17.87 5.16 25.63
CA THR A 410 -17.99 3.77 26.11
C THR A 410 -16.90 2.88 25.53
N GLU A 411 -16.35 2.00 26.37
CA GLU A 411 -15.31 1.03 26.06
C GLU A 411 -15.45 -0.22 26.92
N ILE A 412 -14.62 -1.22 26.65
CA ILE A 412 -14.29 -2.30 27.59
C ILE A 412 -12.77 -2.33 27.76
N ALA A 413 -12.31 -2.12 29.00
CA ALA A 413 -10.89 -2.17 29.33
C ALA A 413 -10.30 -3.55 28.99
N PRO A 414 -9.09 -3.63 28.41
CA PRO A 414 -8.39 -4.90 28.22
C PRO A 414 -7.92 -5.50 29.54
N VAL A 415 -7.51 -6.77 29.52
CA VAL A 415 -6.63 -7.32 30.53
C VAL A 415 -5.22 -6.77 30.26
N ASP A 416 -4.51 -6.37 31.34
CA ASP A 416 -3.21 -5.72 31.21
C ASP A 416 -2.23 -6.49 30.31
N GLY A 417 -1.68 -5.80 29.32
CA GLY A 417 -0.70 -6.31 28.36
C GLY A 417 -1.22 -7.38 27.38
N LYS A 418 -2.54 -7.73 27.38
CA LYS A 418 -3.09 -8.80 26.53
C LYS A 418 -3.54 -8.36 25.14
N ASP A 419 -3.75 -7.06 24.91
CA ASP A 419 -4.28 -6.55 23.64
C ASP A 419 -3.19 -6.05 22.66
N GLY A 420 -1.91 -6.20 23.03
CA GLY A 420 -0.79 -5.77 22.19
C GLY A 420 -0.71 -4.24 22.03
N GLY A 421 -0.03 -3.80 20.98
CA GLY A 421 0.27 -2.39 20.77
C GLY A 421 1.47 -1.90 21.58
N LYS A 422 1.49 -0.63 21.96
CA LYS A 422 2.56 -0.05 22.79
C LYS A 422 2.51 -0.67 24.20
N PRO A 423 3.63 -1.19 24.71
CA PRO A 423 3.67 -1.76 26.06
C PRO A 423 3.19 -0.75 27.10
N GLY A 424 2.36 -1.21 28.03
CA GLY A 424 1.77 -0.40 29.10
C GLY A 424 0.60 0.48 28.69
N ALA A 425 0.37 0.69 27.38
CA ALA A 425 -0.68 1.59 26.91
C ALA A 425 -2.07 0.96 26.84
N ASN A 426 -2.15 -0.36 26.88
CA ASN A 426 -3.41 -1.11 26.87
C ASN A 426 -4.40 -0.58 25.80
N ILE A 427 -3.90 -0.43 24.57
CA ILE A 427 -4.62 0.16 23.44
C ILE A 427 -5.90 -0.60 23.12
N ARG A 428 -6.98 0.13 22.87
CA ARG A 428 -8.32 -0.40 22.60
C ARG A 428 -9.06 0.37 21.51
N VAL A 429 -10.18 -0.19 21.09
CA VAL A 429 -11.21 0.50 20.32
C VAL A 429 -12.36 0.90 21.24
N ALA A 430 -13.04 2.00 20.93
CA ALA A 430 -14.08 2.59 21.76
C ALA A 430 -15.11 3.34 20.93
N TYR A 431 -16.14 3.84 21.58
CA TYR A 431 -17.17 4.67 20.94
C TYR A 431 -17.33 6.02 21.65
N LEU A 432 -17.50 7.07 20.83
CA LEU A 432 -18.24 8.27 21.21
C LEU A 432 -19.59 8.25 20.51
N TYR A 433 -20.66 8.58 21.22
CA TYR A 433 -21.99 8.68 20.62
C TYR A 433 -22.76 9.87 21.16
N ASN A 434 -23.59 10.49 20.30
CA ASN A 434 -24.43 11.62 20.66
C ASN A 434 -25.76 11.13 21.28
N PRO A 435 -25.95 11.22 22.61
CA PRO A 435 -27.12 10.68 23.29
C PRO A 435 -28.44 11.41 22.96
N LYS A 436 -28.37 12.56 22.27
CA LYS A 436 -29.55 13.26 21.75
C LYS A 436 -30.05 12.66 20.42
N ARG A 437 -29.23 11.85 19.79
CA ARG A 437 -29.47 11.30 18.46
C ARG A 437 -29.63 9.80 18.47
N VAL A 438 -28.81 9.11 19.26
CA VAL A 438 -28.78 7.65 19.33
C VAL A 438 -28.83 7.17 20.78
N THR A 439 -29.45 6.03 20.99
CA THR A 439 -29.49 5.35 22.29
C THR A 439 -28.61 4.09 22.20
N LEU A 440 -27.63 3.95 23.09
CA LEU A 440 -26.90 2.70 23.27
C LEU A 440 -27.85 1.69 23.95
N ILE A 441 -28.16 0.58 23.27
CA ILE A 441 -29.13 -0.42 23.71
C ILE A 441 -28.46 -1.45 24.62
N GLY A 442 -29.05 -1.71 25.77
CA GLY A 442 -28.56 -2.70 26.71
C GLY A 442 -28.35 -2.11 28.10
N LYS A 443 -28.45 -2.97 29.12
CA LYS A 443 -28.31 -2.60 30.53
C LYS A 443 -26.91 -2.84 31.07
N GLU A 444 -26.17 -3.76 30.41
CA GLU A 444 -24.90 -4.26 30.92
C GLU A 444 -23.86 -4.26 29.79
N LYS A 445 -22.62 -3.95 30.17
CA LYS A 445 -21.44 -4.14 29.34
C LYS A 445 -20.93 -5.57 29.48
N GLY A 446 -20.31 -6.10 28.45
CA GLY A 446 -19.50 -7.31 28.53
C GLY A 446 -18.23 -7.11 29.36
N GLY A 447 -17.65 -8.19 29.85
CA GLY A 447 -16.35 -8.19 30.53
C GLY A 447 -15.17 -8.19 29.53
N SER A 448 -13.95 -7.98 30.06
CA SER A 448 -12.72 -7.99 29.26
C SER A 448 -12.46 -9.29 28.50
N GLU A 449 -12.88 -10.43 29.11
CA GLU A 449 -12.70 -11.78 28.57
C GLU A 449 -14.05 -12.47 28.24
N GLU A 450 -15.15 -11.72 28.29
CA GLU A 450 -16.49 -12.22 28.00
C GLU A 450 -16.82 -12.00 26.52
N ALA A 451 -17.17 -13.10 25.84
CA ALA A 451 -17.47 -13.06 24.42
C ALA A 451 -18.84 -12.47 24.12
N ALA A 452 -18.92 -11.56 23.16
CA ALA A 452 -20.17 -11.04 22.61
C ALA A 452 -21.03 -12.17 22.04
N ARG A 453 -22.34 -12.09 22.25
CA ARG A 453 -23.32 -13.06 21.76
C ARG A 453 -24.55 -12.35 21.24
N PHE A 454 -25.18 -12.97 20.25
CA PHE A 454 -26.53 -12.63 19.83
C PHE A 454 -27.57 -13.52 20.54
N VAL A 455 -28.63 -12.91 21.03
CA VAL A 455 -29.79 -13.58 21.61
C VAL A 455 -31.03 -13.00 20.95
N ASN A 456 -31.81 -13.83 20.27
CA ASN A 456 -32.98 -13.40 19.51
C ASN A 456 -32.68 -12.27 18.50
N GLY A 457 -31.50 -12.31 17.89
CA GLY A 457 -31.08 -11.33 16.88
C GLY A 457 -30.61 -9.97 17.42
N HIS A 458 -30.35 -9.84 18.71
CA HIS A 458 -29.84 -8.65 19.40
C HIS A 458 -28.59 -9.00 20.20
N LEU A 459 -27.72 -8.03 20.46
CA LEU A 459 -26.60 -8.22 21.38
C LEU A 459 -27.09 -8.44 22.81
N GLU A 460 -26.61 -9.52 23.43
CA GLU A 460 -26.92 -9.84 24.84
C GLU A 460 -26.41 -8.74 25.78
N LYS A 461 -25.20 -8.28 25.56
CA LYS A 461 -24.52 -7.17 26.26
C LYS A 461 -23.97 -6.15 25.29
N THR A 462 -23.94 -4.90 25.68
CA THR A 462 -23.54 -3.77 24.84
C THR A 462 -22.80 -2.69 25.64
N PRO A 463 -21.55 -2.32 25.25
CA PRO A 463 -20.72 -2.99 24.27
C PRO A 463 -20.21 -4.36 24.75
N ALA A 464 -19.78 -5.21 23.82
CA ALA A 464 -19.21 -6.51 24.12
C ALA A 464 -18.06 -6.84 23.12
N ARG A 465 -17.03 -7.53 23.62
CA ARG A 465 -15.84 -7.92 22.84
C ARG A 465 -16.08 -9.22 22.08
N ILE A 466 -15.71 -9.26 20.81
CA ILE A 466 -15.90 -10.45 19.97
C ILE A 466 -14.78 -11.44 20.25
N ASP A 467 -15.13 -12.60 20.78
CA ASP A 467 -14.27 -13.75 21.13
C ASP A 467 -12.90 -13.35 21.75
N PRO A 468 -12.90 -12.58 22.84
CA PRO A 468 -11.69 -11.96 23.40
C PRO A 468 -10.63 -12.94 23.90
N THR A 469 -11.00 -14.19 24.16
CA THR A 469 -10.13 -15.26 24.66
C THR A 469 -9.53 -16.13 23.57
N SER A 470 -9.91 -15.91 22.32
CA SER A 470 -9.34 -16.65 21.20
C SER A 470 -7.83 -16.44 21.09
N VAL A 471 -7.09 -17.51 20.82
CA VAL A 471 -5.63 -17.47 20.57
C VAL A 471 -5.29 -16.57 19.36
N HIS A 472 -6.23 -16.41 18.43
CA HIS A 472 -6.05 -15.55 17.26
C HIS A 472 -6.11 -14.06 17.61
N PHE A 473 -6.73 -13.68 18.72
CA PHE A 473 -6.70 -12.34 19.28
C PHE A 473 -5.64 -12.13 20.37
N GLU A 474 -4.77 -13.12 20.64
CA GLU A 474 -3.67 -12.90 21.57
C GLU A 474 -2.74 -11.79 21.10
N LYS A 475 -2.42 -10.83 22.00
CA LYS A 475 -1.62 -9.63 21.70
C LYS A 475 -2.14 -8.82 20.50
N VAL A 476 -3.46 -8.81 20.31
CA VAL A 476 -4.17 -7.96 19.34
C VAL A 476 -5.36 -7.31 20.05
N ARG A 477 -5.72 -6.09 19.65
CA ARG A 477 -6.92 -5.40 20.11
C ARG A 477 -8.14 -6.21 19.72
N LYS A 478 -9.09 -6.37 20.64
CA LYS A 478 -10.31 -7.13 20.40
C LYS A 478 -11.37 -6.26 19.76
N SER A 479 -11.98 -6.74 18.71
CA SER A 479 -13.11 -6.05 18.07
C SER A 479 -14.26 -5.89 19.06
N LEU A 480 -14.89 -4.72 19.05
CA LEU A 480 -15.92 -4.32 20.00
C LEU A 480 -17.25 -4.11 19.26
N ALA A 481 -18.29 -4.85 19.65
CA ALA A 481 -19.62 -4.72 19.10
C ALA A 481 -20.52 -3.91 20.06
N ALA A 482 -21.30 -2.97 19.50
CA ALA A 482 -22.28 -2.21 20.25
C ALA A 482 -23.57 -2.05 19.45
N GLU A 483 -24.73 -2.21 20.09
CA GLU A 483 -26.03 -2.03 19.47
C GLU A 483 -26.61 -0.67 19.83
N PHE A 484 -26.96 0.10 18.81
CA PHE A 484 -27.55 1.43 18.93
C PHE A 484 -28.95 1.45 18.34
N GLU A 485 -29.78 2.37 18.85
CA GLU A 485 -31.07 2.69 18.27
C GLU A 485 -31.08 4.13 17.79
N PHE A 486 -31.55 4.35 16.57
CA PHE A 486 -31.76 5.64 15.95
C PHE A 486 -33.20 5.69 15.39
N LYS A 487 -34.07 6.53 15.96
CA LYS A 487 -35.48 6.71 15.52
C LYS A 487 -36.26 5.37 15.39
N GLY A 488 -36.04 4.44 16.31
CA GLY A 488 -36.70 3.12 16.33
C GLY A 488 -35.99 2.06 15.45
N GLU A 489 -34.95 2.44 14.67
CA GLU A 489 -34.13 1.52 13.90
C GLU A 489 -32.91 1.07 14.68
N ARG A 490 -32.71 -0.24 14.81
CA ARG A 490 -31.56 -0.82 15.51
C ARG A 490 -30.44 -1.16 14.56
N ILE A 491 -29.22 -0.91 14.99
CA ILE A 491 -28.02 -1.16 14.23
C ILE A 491 -26.89 -1.63 15.14
N VAL A 492 -26.16 -2.64 14.75
CA VAL A 492 -24.95 -3.10 15.44
C VAL A 492 -23.75 -2.49 14.73
N VAL A 493 -22.95 -1.72 15.48
CA VAL A 493 -21.70 -1.13 15.02
C VAL A 493 -20.55 -1.92 15.65
N ILE A 494 -19.59 -2.36 14.84
CA ILE A 494 -18.44 -3.14 15.27
C ILE A 494 -17.16 -2.34 14.97
N ALA A 495 -16.47 -1.92 16.02
CA ALA A 495 -15.19 -1.23 15.93
C ALA A 495 -14.04 -2.26 15.87
N ASN A 496 -13.12 -2.08 14.93
CA ASN A 496 -12.03 -3.02 14.66
C ASN A 496 -10.67 -2.32 14.70
N HIS A 497 -9.65 -3.04 15.18
CA HIS A 497 -8.25 -2.69 15.01
C HIS A 497 -7.45 -4.00 14.96
N LEU A 498 -7.29 -4.55 13.75
CA LEU A 498 -6.70 -5.86 13.56
C LEU A 498 -5.17 -5.84 13.73
N LYS A 499 -4.53 -6.99 13.61
CA LYS A 499 -3.07 -7.13 13.72
C LYS A 499 -2.37 -6.25 12.70
N SER A 500 -1.48 -5.38 13.19
CA SER A 500 -0.67 -4.50 12.34
C SER A 500 0.28 -5.29 11.46
N LYS A 501 0.74 -4.67 10.36
CA LYS A 501 1.77 -5.21 9.46
C LYS A 501 3.19 -5.17 10.05
N LEU A 502 3.33 -4.71 11.30
CA LEU A 502 4.62 -4.74 12.01
C LEU A 502 5.07 -6.19 12.22
N GLY A 503 6.19 -6.55 11.62
CA GLY A 503 6.74 -7.90 11.55
C GLY A 503 6.74 -8.49 10.14
N ASP A 504 6.11 -7.84 9.17
CA ASP A 504 6.22 -8.19 7.76
C ASP A 504 7.61 -7.80 7.22
N ASP A 505 8.09 -8.54 6.23
CA ASP A 505 9.37 -8.25 5.60
C ASP A 505 9.31 -6.90 4.86
N ALA A 506 10.44 -6.22 4.82
CA ALA A 506 10.54 -5.01 4.01
C ALA A 506 10.65 -5.40 2.53
N ILE A 507 9.93 -4.68 1.67
CA ILE A 507 9.88 -4.97 0.22
C ILE A 507 11.26 -4.87 -0.45
N TYR A 508 12.16 -4.02 0.06
CA TYR A 508 13.56 -3.93 -0.36
C TYR A 508 14.51 -4.52 0.71
N GLY A 509 14.05 -5.54 1.45
CA GLY A 509 14.86 -6.24 2.44
C GLY A 509 15.64 -7.40 1.85
N SER A 510 16.45 -8.07 2.70
CA SER A 510 17.23 -9.25 2.31
C SER A 510 16.43 -10.54 2.17
N ASN A 511 15.19 -10.56 2.70
CA ASN A 511 14.30 -11.71 2.54
C ASN A 511 13.48 -11.48 1.27
N GLN A 512 13.72 -12.26 0.23
CA GLN A 512 13.04 -12.14 -1.06
C GLN A 512 12.55 -13.51 -1.56
N PRO A 513 11.35 -13.60 -2.14
CA PRO A 513 10.31 -12.55 -2.11
C PRO A 513 9.90 -12.17 -0.68
N SER A 514 9.56 -10.89 -0.46
CA SER A 514 9.14 -10.42 0.86
C SER A 514 7.85 -11.09 1.33
N VAL A 515 7.81 -11.52 2.59
CA VAL A 515 6.68 -12.24 3.17
C VAL A 515 5.88 -11.36 4.12
N GLU A 516 4.56 -11.36 3.97
CA GLU A 516 3.63 -10.76 4.92
C GLU A 516 3.43 -11.70 6.13
N ASN A 517 4.41 -11.77 7.03
CA ASN A 517 4.42 -12.68 8.18
C ASN A 517 3.20 -12.53 9.12
N THR A 518 2.55 -11.37 9.10
CA THR A 518 1.38 -11.08 9.94
C THR A 518 0.04 -11.37 9.25
N LYS A 519 0.03 -11.66 7.94
CA LYS A 519 -1.16 -11.89 7.12
C LYS A 519 -2.02 -13.05 7.63
N ALA A 520 -1.40 -14.18 7.93
CA ALA A 520 -2.12 -15.35 8.41
C ALA A 520 -2.93 -15.05 9.69
N LYS A 521 -2.36 -14.25 10.60
CA LYS A 521 -3.06 -13.85 11.83
C LYS A 521 -4.27 -12.97 11.55
N ARG A 522 -4.15 -11.98 10.64
CA ARG A 522 -5.29 -11.14 10.23
C ARG A 522 -6.40 -11.97 9.59
N ILE A 523 -6.06 -13.00 8.80
CA ILE A 523 -7.06 -13.91 8.22
C ILE A 523 -7.82 -14.68 9.30
N GLU A 524 -7.15 -15.15 10.34
CA GLU A 524 -7.83 -15.86 11.44
C GLU A 524 -8.74 -14.92 12.27
N GLU A 525 -8.29 -13.69 12.53
CA GLU A 525 -9.13 -12.64 13.13
C GLU A 525 -10.37 -12.37 12.25
N ALA A 526 -10.17 -12.30 10.94
CA ALA A 526 -11.24 -12.10 9.96
C ALA A 526 -12.29 -13.23 9.95
N LYS A 527 -11.87 -14.48 10.07
CA LYS A 527 -12.76 -15.64 10.17
C LYS A 527 -13.66 -15.58 11.41
N ILE A 528 -13.10 -15.15 12.54
CA ILE A 528 -13.88 -14.98 13.78
C ILE A 528 -14.94 -13.91 13.58
N LEU A 529 -14.58 -12.76 13.00
CA LEU A 529 -15.51 -11.69 12.71
C LEU A 529 -16.61 -12.14 11.76
N ASN A 530 -16.27 -12.81 10.67
CA ASN A 530 -17.25 -13.31 9.71
C ASN A 530 -18.20 -14.36 10.35
N ALA A 531 -17.69 -15.25 11.22
CA ALA A 531 -18.52 -16.19 11.95
C ALA A 531 -19.50 -15.49 12.89
N PHE A 532 -19.06 -14.45 13.61
CA PHE A 532 -19.93 -13.63 14.46
C PHE A 532 -21.03 -12.92 13.66
N ILE A 533 -20.70 -12.36 12.51
CA ILE A 533 -21.64 -11.71 11.58
C ILE A 533 -22.68 -12.70 11.09
N LYS A 534 -22.24 -13.89 10.65
CA LYS A 534 -23.15 -14.94 10.17
C LYS A 534 -24.11 -15.41 11.24
N GLU A 535 -23.65 -15.53 12.47
CA GLU A 535 -24.54 -15.92 13.58
C GLU A 535 -25.58 -14.85 13.87
N GLY A 536 -25.23 -13.56 13.84
CA GLY A 536 -26.19 -12.47 13.98
C GLY A 536 -27.25 -12.48 12.87
N LEU A 537 -26.83 -12.61 11.61
CA LEU A 537 -27.72 -12.66 10.45
C LEU A 537 -28.56 -13.94 10.40
N ARG A 538 -28.04 -15.07 10.90
CA ARG A 538 -28.81 -16.31 11.05
C ARG A 538 -29.97 -16.16 12.02
N GLN A 539 -29.76 -15.44 13.13
CA GLN A 539 -30.81 -15.16 14.12
C GLN A 539 -31.76 -14.06 13.67
N ASN A 540 -31.26 -13.06 12.92
CA ASN A 540 -32.04 -11.97 12.38
C ASN A 540 -31.56 -11.63 10.96
N PRO A 541 -32.19 -12.16 9.89
CA PRO A 541 -31.81 -11.86 8.50
C PRO A 541 -31.88 -10.37 8.13
N ASN A 542 -32.65 -9.58 8.89
CA ASN A 542 -32.77 -8.14 8.70
C ASN A 542 -31.84 -7.33 9.60
N LEU A 543 -30.88 -7.98 10.28
CA LEU A 543 -29.91 -7.31 11.15
C LEU A 543 -29.10 -6.28 10.34
N LYS A 544 -29.08 -5.04 10.82
CA LYS A 544 -28.28 -3.97 10.24
C LYS A 544 -26.92 -3.96 10.92
N LEU A 545 -25.87 -4.15 10.13
CA LEU A 545 -24.51 -4.22 10.60
C LEU A 545 -23.66 -3.14 9.93
N VAL A 546 -22.80 -2.48 10.72
CA VAL A 546 -21.74 -1.61 10.23
C VAL A 546 -20.45 -1.98 10.95
N LEU A 547 -19.47 -2.47 10.23
CA LEU A 547 -18.12 -2.69 10.75
C LEU A 547 -17.23 -1.55 10.29
N THR A 548 -16.49 -0.98 11.21
CA THR A 548 -15.59 0.16 10.94
C THR A 548 -14.25 -0.06 11.60
N GLY A 549 -13.23 0.64 11.19
CA GLY A 549 -11.95 0.70 11.89
C GLY A 549 -10.75 0.57 10.99
N ASP A 550 -9.60 0.49 11.66
CA ASP A 550 -8.32 0.16 11.05
C ASP A 550 -8.19 -1.37 10.96
N PHE A 551 -8.39 -1.88 9.75
CA PHE A 551 -8.27 -3.31 9.47
C PHE A 551 -6.81 -3.74 9.30
N ASN A 552 -5.87 -2.79 9.30
CA ASN A 552 -4.44 -3.03 9.05
C ASN A 552 -4.18 -3.84 7.77
N ASP A 553 -5.13 -3.81 6.85
CA ASP A 553 -5.05 -4.45 5.55
C ASP A 553 -5.95 -3.72 4.53
N PHE A 554 -5.73 -3.99 3.26
CA PHE A 554 -6.30 -3.22 2.16
C PHE A 554 -7.70 -3.70 1.79
N GLU A 555 -8.49 -2.85 1.13
CA GLU A 555 -9.84 -3.17 0.69
C GLU A 555 -9.91 -4.41 -0.21
N PHE A 556 -8.81 -4.77 -0.86
CA PHE A 556 -8.68 -5.94 -1.72
C PHE A 556 -7.98 -7.15 -1.07
N SER A 557 -7.54 -7.05 0.20
CA SER A 557 -6.80 -8.11 0.88
C SER A 557 -7.67 -9.31 1.26
N ASP A 558 -7.04 -10.48 1.41
CA ASP A 558 -7.71 -11.73 1.77
C ASP A 558 -8.42 -11.64 3.13
N SER A 559 -7.80 -10.94 4.10
CA SER A 559 -8.39 -10.73 5.43
C SER A 559 -9.69 -9.91 5.32
N VAL A 560 -9.67 -8.78 4.61
CA VAL A 560 -10.86 -7.93 4.42
C VAL A 560 -11.93 -8.68 3.62
N ARG A 561 -11.57 -9.38 2.55
CA ARG A 561 -12.50 -10.23 1.79
C ARG A 561 -13.13 -11.33 2.65
N THR A 562 -12.34 -11.93 3.55
CA THR A 562 -12.84 -12.94 4.48
C THR A 562 -13.91 -12.38 5.42
N ILE A 563 -13.71 -11.15 5.95
CA ILE A 563 -14.73 -10.49 6.78
C ILE A 563 -15.98 -10.20 5.96
N VAL A 564 -15.82 -9.65 4.76
CA VAL A 564 -16.93 -9.31 3.85
C VAL A 564 -17.79 -10.53 3.55
N GLY A 565 -17.16 -11.65 3.21
CA GLY A 565 -17.88 -12.88 2.88
C GLY A 565 -18.97 -12.67 1.85
N ASN A 566 -20.08 -13.40 2.02
CA ASN A 566 -21.30 -13.22 1.23
C ASN A 566 -22.31 -12.27 1.92
N GLU A 567 -22.00 -11.78 3.11
CA GLU A 567 -22.93 -11.09 4.00
C GLU A 567 -22.85 -9.58 3.88
N LEU A 568 -21.66 -9.06 3.61
CA LEU A 568 -21.39 -7.63 3.68
C LEU A 568 -21.02 -7.03 2.31
N VAL A 569 -20.88 -5.70 2.32
CA VAL A 569 -20.32 -4.88 1.24
C VAL A 569 -19.23 -4.00 1.85
N ASN A 570 -18.08 -3.91 1.20
CA ASN A 570 -17.02 -2.96 1.57
C ASN A 570 -17.20 -1.65 0.79
N LEU A 571 -17.55 -0.57 1.50
CA LEU A 571 -17.80 0.73 0.89
C LEU A 571 -16.53 1.38 0.31
N MET A 572 -15.36 1.16 0.90
CA MET A 572 -14.09 1.62 0.35
C MET A 572 -13.79 0.93 -0.99
N ALA A 573 -14.06 -0.38 -1.10
CA ALA A 573 -13.85 -1.12 -2.34
C ALA A 573 -14.81 -0.71 -3.47
N GLU A 574 -15.97 -0.17 -3.14
CA GLU A 574 -16.93 0.37 -4.12
C GLU A 574 -16.74 1.85 -4.43
N HIS A 575 -15.91 2.55 -3.65
CA HIS A 575 -15.63 3.98 -3.83
C HIS A 575 -14.79 4.25 -5.08
N GLU A 576 -14.65 5.53 -5.49
CA GLU A 576 -13.82 5.94 -6.62
C GLU A 576 -12.35 5.52 -6.41
N VAL A 577 -11.74 4.84 -7.39
CA VAL A 577 -10.38 4.26 -7.27
C VAL A 577 -9.33 5.31 -6.90
N GLY A 578 -9.43 6.53 -7.43
CA GLY A 578 -8.49 7.61 -7.13
C GLY A 578 -8.56 8.13 -5.69
N ASP A 579 -9.60 7.75 -4.96
CA ASP A 579 -9.94 8.26 -3.63
C ASP A 579 -9.90 7.16 -2.55
N ARG A 580 -9.47 5.93 -2.92
CA ARG A 580 -9.41 4.77 -2.02
C ARG A 580 -8.14 4.78 -1.20
N TYR A 581 -8.04 5.66 -0.21
CA TYR A 581 -6.95 5.63 0.76
C TYR A 581 -7.35 6.32 2.06
N SER A 582 -6.65 5.98 3.13
CA SER A 582 -6.77 6.58 4.45
C SER A 582 -5.43 6.70 5.15
N TYR A 583 -4.37 6.15 4.54
CA TYR A 583 -3.04 6.04 5.13
C TYR A 583 -1.97 6.21 4.06
N PHE A 584 -0.79 6.69 4.46
CA PHE A 584 0.37 6.80 3.56
C PHE A 584 1.57 6.07 4.13
N TYR A 585 2.14 5.17 3.35
CA TYR A 585 3.33 4.44 3.76
C TYR A 585 4.31 4.25 2.61
N ARG A 586 5.56 4.71 2.83
CA ARG A 586 6.68 4.54 1.88
C ARG A 586 6.33 4.84 0.43
N GLY A 587 5.67 5.96 0.20
CA GLY A 587 5.35 6.47 -1.14
C GLY A 587 4.01 6.03 -1.69
N SER A 588 3.35 5.05 -1.07
CA SER A 588 2.04 4.55 -1.50
C SER A 588 0.91 4.95 -0.57
N ASN A 589 -0.20 5.40 -1.14
CA ASN A 589 -1.45 5.58 -0.43
C ASN A 589 -2.15 4.23 -0.26
N GLN A 590 -2.71 3.95 0.92
CA GLN A 590 -3.27 2.67 1.34
C GLN A 590 -4.63 2.87 2.01
N SER A 591 -5.56 1.93 1.81
CA SER A 591 -6.91 1.95 2.40
C SER A 591 -6.99 1.05 3.63
N LEU A 592 -6.33 1.44 4.74
CA LEU A 592 -6.35 0.64 5.98
C LEU A 592 -7.66 0.77 6.74
N ASP A 593 -8.31 1.94 6.66
CA ASP A 593 -9.57 2.24 7.34
C ASP A 593 -10.74 1.96 6.39
N ASN A 594 -11.57 1.01 6.75
CA ASN A 594 -12.67 0.55 5.93
C ASN A 594 -14.00 0.65 6.68
N ILE A 595 -15.11 0.77 5.94
CA ILE A 595 -16.47 0.57 6.43
C ILE A 595 -17.14 -0.54 5.63
N LEU A 596 -17.55 -1.58 6.35
CA LEU A 596 -18.29 -2.72 5.81
C LEU A 596 -19.71 -2.66 6.32
N ILE A 597 -20.68 -2.89 5.46
CA ILE A 597 -22.11 -2.85 5.83
C ILE A 597 -22.84 -4.13 5.43
N SER A 598 -23.87 -4.50 6.16
CA SER A 598 -24.77 -5.58 5.74
C SER A 598 -25.52 -5.22 4.45
N LYS A 599 -25.73 -6.19 3.57
CA LYS A 599 -26.31 -5.97 2.23
C LYS A 599 -27.70 -5.33 2.24
N ASN A 600 -28.50 -5.57 3.27
CA ASN A 600 -29.85 -5.03 3.42
C ASN A 600 -29.92 -3.50 3.61
N ILE A 601 -28.77 -2.83 3.86
CA ILE A 601 -28.70 -1.37 3.93
C ILE A 601 -27.88 -0.74 2.81
N LYS A 602 -27.42 -1.52 1.83
CA LYS A 602 -26.52 -1.03 0.76
C LYS A 602 -27.09 0.18 0.01
N ASP A 603 -28.36 0.13 -0.38
CA ASP A 603 -28.99 1.20 -1.18
C ASP A 603 -29.38 2.43 -0.35
N LYS A 604 -29.13 2.37 0.97
CA LYS A 604 -29.50 3.41 1.94
C LYS A 604 -28.30 4.26 2.37
N VAL A 605 -27.09 4.00 1.86
CA VAL A 605 -25.88 4.62 2.38
C VAL A 605 -25.22 5.60 1.40
N VAL A 606 -24.50 6.55 1.98
CA VAL A 606 -23.50 7.37 1.31
C VAL A 606 -22.21 7.26 2.13
N PHE A 607 -21.08 7.07 1.46
CA PHE A 607 -19.76 6.88 2.07
C PHE A 607 -18.75 7.90 1.55
N SER A 608 -17.82 8.32 2.40
CA SER A 608 -16.68 9.14 2.00
C SER A 608 -15.51 8.92 2.95
N PRO A 609 -14.29 8.65 2.45
CA PRO A 609 -13.08 8.99 3.18
C PRO A 609 -12.97 10.52 3.26
N VAL A 610 -12.24 11.05 4.24
CA VAL A 610 -12.07 12.51 4.43
C VAL A 610 -10.59 12.78 4.65
N HIS A 611 -9.90 13.23 3.59
CA HIS A 611 -8.45 13.34 3.56
C HIS A 611 -7.95 14.59 4.29
N ILE A 612 -7.62 14.41 5.57
CA ILE A 612 -7.16 15.50 6.45
C ILE A 612 -5.79 15.25 7.09
N ASN A 613 -5.27 14.02 7.01
CA ASN A 613 -4.07 13.60 7.74
C ASN A 613 -3.04 12.88 6.86
N ALA A 614 -3.43 11.78 6.20
CA ALA A 614 -2.51 10.86 5.53
C ALA A 614 -1.59 11.53 4.51
N SER A 615 -2.04 12.63 3.91
CA SER A 615 -1.32 13.40 2.90
C SER A 615 -0.56 14.61 3.44
N PHE A 616 -0.58 14.83 4.77
CA PHE A 616 -0.13 16.05 5.44
C PHE A 616 0.87 15.76 6.57
N MET A 617 1.62 16.76 7.00
CA MET A 617 2.42 16.77 8.22
C MET A 617 1.73 17.58 9.32
N GLU A 618 2.27 17.52 10.54
CA GLU A 618 1.75 18.24 11.70
C GLU A 618 1.71 19.76 11.47
N GLU A 619 2.67 20.32 10.71
CA GLU A 619 2.73 21.73 10.30
C GLU A 619 1.56 22.15 9.41
N HIS A 620 0.94 21.18 8.73
CA HIS A 620 -0.26 21.39 7.90
C HIS A 620 -1.57 21.13 8.65
N GLY A 621 -1.51 20.89 9.97
CA GLY A 621 -2.68 20.66 10.83
C GLY A 621 -3.06 19.17 10.99
N ARG A 622 -2.24 18.23 10.55
CA ARG A 622 -2.42 16.81 10.79
C ARG A 622 -2.52 16.50 12.29
N ALA A 623 -3.42 15.61 12.65
CA ALA A 623 -3.67 15.18 14.04
C ALA A 623 -3.42 13.69 14.28
N SER A 624 -3.39 12.90 13.21
CA SER A 624 -3.16 11.45 13.17
C SER A 624 -2.47 11.09 11.87
N ASP A 625 -1.93 9.89 11.75
CA ASP A 625 -1.41 9.33 10.49
C ASP A 625 -2.48 8.68 9.61
N HIS A 626 -3.70 8.53 10.13
CA HIS A 626 -4.87 8.03 9.43
C HIS A 626 -5.89 9.12 9.10
N ASP A 627 -6.57 8.97 7.97
CA ASP A 627 -7.74 9.77 7.62
C ASP A 627 -9.02 9.14 8.19
N PRO A 628 -9.98 9.93 8.68
CA PRO A 628 -11.28 9.40 9.07
C PRO A 628 -12.11 8.97 7.86
N VAL A 629 -12.97 7.97 8.07
CA VAL A 629 -13.96 7.51 7.09
C VAL A 629 -15.36 7.68 7.66
N VAL A 630 -16.31 8.06 6.81
CA VAL A 630 -17.67 8.42 7.23
C VAL A 630 -18.73 7.70 6.38
N VAL A 631 -19.78 7.17 7.01
CA VAL A 631 -20.99 6.66 6.35
C VAL A 631 -22.22 7.34 6.91
N GLN A 632 -23.15 7.68 6.04
CA GLN A 632 -24.48 8.14 6.42
C GLN A 632 -25.52 7.17 5.90
N ILE A 633 -26.47 6.78 6.77
CA ILE A 633 -27.53 5.81 6.50
C ILE A 633 -28.89 6.52 6.52
N ASP A 634 -29.64 6.40 5.45
CA ASP A 634 -30.97 6.96 5.28
C ASP A 634 -32.04 5.87 5.44
N PHE A 635 -32.60 5.75 6.65
CA PHE A 635 -33.64 4.78 6.96
C PHE A 635 -35.03 5.14 6.40
N SER A 636 -35.22 6.38 5.92
CA SER A 636 -36.46 6.78 5.29
C SER A 636 -36.68 6.17 3.89
N LYS A 637 -35.57 5.76 3.25
CA LYS A 637 -35.59 5.03 1.98
C LYS A 637 -36.24 3.67 2.19
N LYS A 638 -37.45 3.47 1.67
CA LYS A 638 -38.12 2.17 1.69
C LYS A 638 -37.31 1.15 0.92
N GLU A 639 -37.28 -0.07 1.43
CA GLU A 639 -36.77 -1.21 0.66
C GLU A 639 -37.56 -1.31 -0.64
N VAL A 640 -36.88 -1.41 -1.76
CA VAL A 640 -37.51 -1.86 -3.00
C VAL A 640 -37.80 -3.33 -2.76
N SER A 641 -39.08 -3.59 -2.37
CA SER A 641 -39.58 -4.94 -2.10
C SER A 641 -39.39 -5.81 -3.34
N THR A 642 -38.41 -6.68 -3.31
CA THR A 642 -38.25 -7.78 -4.26
C THR A 642 -39.02 -9.03 -3.80
N THR A 643 -40.13 -8.85 -3.11
CA THR A 643 -40.98 -9.98 -2.74
C THR A 643 -41.85 -10.32 -3.96
N PRO A 644 -41.73 -11.52 -4.53
CA PRO A 644 -42.66 -11.97 -5.56
C PRO A 644 -44.06 -12.04 -4.94
N PRO A 645 -45.13 -11.65 -5.66
CA PRO A 645 -46.48 -11.75 -5.13
C PRO A 645 -46.83 -13.22 -4.90
N GLN A 646 -47.25 -13.55 -3.67
CA GLN A 646 -47.88 -14.86 -3.37
C GLN A 646 -49.17 -15.01 -4.17
N PRO A 647 -49.44 -16.19 -4.73
CA PRO A 647 -50.69 -16.43 -5.43
C PRO A 647 -51.84 -16.51 -4.44
N GLY A 648 -52.71 -15.53 -4.46
CA GLY A 648 -53.99 -15.61 -3.79
C GLY A 648 -54.96 -16.55 -4.53
N ILE A 649 -55.50 -17.50 -3.77
CA ILE A 649 -56.55 -18.42 -4.19
C ILE A 649 -57.88 -17.71 -4.08
N SER A 650 -58.72 -17.88 -5.11
CA SER A 650 -60.16 -18.02 -5.09
C SER A 650 -60.97 -17.08 -5.99
N GLY A 651 -61.78 -17.69 -6.83
CA GLY A 651 -63.16 -17.32 -7.16
C GLY A 651 -63.45 -16.75 -8.55
N ASN A 652 -63.80 -17.61 -9.46
CA ASN A 652 -64.45 -17.35 -10.72
C ASN A 652 -65.94 -16.80 -10.54
N PRO A 653 -66.75 -16.46 -11.57
CA PRO A 653 -66.46 -15.98 -12.93
C PRO A 653 -67.39 -14.79 -13.33
N ILE A 654 -67.27 -14.20 -14.52
CA ILE A 654 -68.32 -13.94 -15.55
C ILE A 654 -67.73 -13.05 -16.67
N SER A 655 -67.85 -13.57 -17.88
CA SER A 655 -67.64 -12.96 -19.21
C SER A 655 -68.95 -12.27 -19.68
N PRO A 656 -69.14 -11.61 -20.83
CA PRO A 656 -68.20 -11.15 -21.89
C PRO A 656 -68.56 -9.73 -22.43
N ASN A 657 -67.71 -9.16 -23.28
CA ASN A 657 -68.01 -8.58 -24.58
C ASN A 657 -66.85 -7.76 -25.17
N GLU A 658 -66.47 -8.19 -26.33
CA GLU A 658 -65.68 -7.51 -27.38
C GLU A 658 -66.49 -6.40 -28.08
N PRO A 659 -65.98 -5.55 -29.03
CA PRO A 659 -64.83 -5.84 -29.96
C PRO A 659 -63.91 -4.66 -30.41
N LYS A 660 -62.83 -5.06 -31.06
CA LYS A 660 -62.13 -4.50 -32.25
C LYS A 660 -61.62 -3.05 -32.26
N ASP A 661 -60.37 -2.78 -32.64
CA ASP A 661 -59.72 -2.97 -33.96
C ASP A 661 -58.18 -2.65 -33.91
N SER A 662 -57.46 -3.46 -34.63
CA SER A 662 -56.21 -3.37 -35.40
C SER A 662 -55.14 -2.30 -35.15
N THR A 663 -53.87 -2.70 -34.94
CA THR A 663 -52.80 -2.78 -35.95
C THR A 663 -51.49 -3.35 -35.41
N ASN A 664 -50.89 -4.19 -36.23
CA ASN A 664 -49.60 -4.89 -36.17
C ASN A 664 -48.44 -4.27 -35.39
N SER A 665 -47.87 -5.10 -34.50
CA SER A 665 -46.39 -5.30 -34.47
C SER A 665 -46.06 -6.59 -33.74
N ALA A 666 -45.19 -7.40 -34.34
CA ALA A 666 -44.80 -8.72 -33.90
C ALA A 666 -44.20 -8.69 -32.47
N THR A 667 -44.86 -9.35 -31.55
CA THR A 667 -44.33 -9.74 -30.26
C THR A 667 -43.76 -11.13 -30.39
N SER A 668 -42.42 -11.26 -30.31
CA SER A 668 -41.79 -12.54 -30.03
C SER A 668 -42.16 -12.93 -28.60
N GLU A 669 -42.86 -14.05 -28.45
CA GLU A 669 -43.09 -14.69 -27.15
C GLU A 669 -41.75 -15.08 -26.54
N GLN A 670 -41.40 -14.50 -25.42
CA GLN A 670 -40.29 -14.86 -24.58
C GLN A 670 -40.74 -15.96 -23.63
N THR A 671 -40.63 -17.21 -24.06
CA THR A 671 -40.80 -18.38 -23.22
C THR A 671 -39.47 -18.86 -22.71
N GLY A 672 -39.12 -18.48 -21.51
CA GLY A 672 -37.90 -18.95 -20.80
C GLY A 672 -37.61 -18.06 -19.62
N LYS A 673 -37.31 -18.64 -18.45
CA LYS A 673 -36.78 -17.88 -17.30
C LYS A 673 -35.28 -17.86 -17.42
N ASP A 674 -34.73 -16.69 -17.71
CA ASP A 674 -33.30 -16.44 -17.65
C ASP A 674 -32.80 -16.45 -16.21
N PHE A 675 -31.87 -17.33 -15.89
CA PHE A 675 -31.19 -17.38 -14.60
C PHE A 675 -29.82 -16.77 -14.71
N VAL A 676 -29.38 -16.07 -13.64
CA VAL A 676 -28.04 -15.53 -13.50
C VAL A 676 -27.38 -16.15 -12.29
N ARG A 677 -26.20 -16.73 -12.49
CA ARG A 677 -25.33 -17.20 -11.40
C ARG A 677 -24.01 -16.45 -11.45
N THR A 678 -23.41 -16.25 -10.28
CA THR A 678 -22.16 -15.50 -10.15
C THR A 678 -21.17 -16.27 -9.29
N VAL A 679 -19.89 -16.14 -9.63
CA VAL A 679 -18.77 -16.61 -8.82
C VAL A 679 -17.73 -15.50 -8.77
N THR A 680 -17.09 -15.32 -7.62
CA THR A 680 -16.01 -14.36 -7.47
C THR A 680 -14.70 -15.14 -7.32
N LEU A 681 -13.73 -14.83 -8.17
CA LEU A 681 -12.40 -15.43 -8.15
C LEU A 681 -11.58 -14.90 -6.99
N ALA A 682 -10.44 -15.54 -6.72
CA ALA A 682 -9.56 -15.19 -5.61
C ALA A 682 -9.04 -13.73 -5.65
N ASP A 683 -8.91 -13.16 -6.84
CA ASP A 683 -8.48 -11.77 -7.06
C ASP A 683 -9.64 -10.76 -7.01
N GLY A 684 -10.85 -11.19 -6.66
CA GLY A 684 -12.04 -10.34 -6.52
C GLY A 684 -12.81 -10.10 -7.82
N VAL A 685 -12.36 -10.64 -8.96
CA VAL A 685 -13.12 -10.53 -10.21
C VAL A 685 -14.36 -11.40 -10.15
N THR A 686 -15.52 -10.78 -10.28
CA THR A 686 -16.81 -11.48 -10.33
C THR A 686 -17.14 -11.86 -11.76
N ILE A 687 -17.42 -13.14 -11.98
CA ILE A 687 -17.87 -13.70 -13.25
C ILE A 687 -19.35 -14.07 -13.08
N SER A 688 -20.19 -13.54 -13.95
CA SER A 688 -21.61 -13.91 -14.02
C SER A 688 -21.91 -14.70 -15.27
N VAL A 689 -22.81 -15.65 -15.16
CA VAL A 689 -23.35 -16.39 -16.30
C VAL A 689 -24.88 -16.28 -16.31
N LYS A 690 -25.41 -15.88 -17.44
CA LYS A 690 -26.85 -15.91 -17.72
C LYS A 690 -27.15 -17.08 -18.66
N TYR A 691 -28.17 -17.88 -18.34
CA TYR A 691 -28.59 -19.07 -19.11
C TYR A 691 -30.08 -19.36 -18.93
N ASP A 692 -30.67 -20.13 -19.84
CA ASP A 692 -32.08 -20.58 -19.78
C ASP A 692 -32.18 -21.87 -18.94
N GLU A 693 -32.70 -21.79 -17.73
CA GLU A 693 -32.86 -22.93 -16.84
C GLU A 693 -33.81 -24.02 -17.38
N SER A 694 -34.73 -23.67 -18.23
CA SER A 694 -35.65 -24.66 -18.87
C SER A 694 -34.89 -25.60 -19.82
N LYS A 695 -33.71 -25.18 -20.26
CA LYS A 695 -32.85 -25.90 -21.20
C LYS A 695 -31.62 -26.54 -20.56
N ILE A 696 -31.14 -25.96 -19.46
CA ILE A 696 -30.02 -26.49 -18.67
C ILE A 696 -30.53 -26.78 -17.27
N ASN A 697 -31.01 -27.98 -17.05
CA ASN A 697 -31.67 -28.39 -15.80
C ASN A 697 -30.66 -28.81 -14.73
N ASN A 698 -31.07 -28.73 -13.45
CA ASN A 698 -30.35 -29.23 -12.28
C ASN A 698 -29.01 -28.50 -11.98
N VAL A 699 -28.85 -27.27 -12.41
CA VAL A 699 -27.69 -26.47 -12.05
C VAL A 699 -27.83 -26.03 -10.58
N ASP A 700 -26.95 -26.53 -9.72
CA ASP A 700 -26.82 -26.07 -8.34
C ASP A 700 -25.81 -24.95 -8.23
N LYS A 701 -24.67 -25.09 -8.89
CA LYS A 701 -23.56 -24.18 -8.79
C LYS A 701 -22.94 -23.85 -10.14
N PHE A 702 -22.50 -22.62 -10.31
CA PHE A 702 -21.57 -22.19 -11.37
C PHE A 702 -20.18 -22.09 -10.78
N VAL A 703 -19.22 -22.75 -11.42
CA VAL A 703 -17.82 -22.77 -11.04
C VAL A 703 -17.00 -22.03 -12.08
N ALA A 704 -16.16 -21.11 -11.63
CA ALA A 704 -15.13 -20.48 -12.43
C ALA A 704 -13.84 -20.42 -11.63
N GLN A 705 -12.73 -20.75 -12.24
CA GLN A 705 -11.43 -20.70 -11.60
C GLN A 705 -10.35 -20.31 -12.60
N ASP A 706 -9.30 -19.63 -12.11
CA ASP A 706 -8.12 -19.34 -12.91
C ASP A 706 -7.33 -20.62 -13.19
N VAL A 707 -6.95 -20.82 -14.45
CA VAL A 707 -6.01 -21.88 -14.81
C VAL A 707 -4.61 -21.46 -14.43
N THR A 708 -3.92 -22.26 -13.64
CA THR A 708 -2.59 -21.97 -13.09
C THR A 708 -1.58 -23.09 -13.43
N GLY A 709 -0.31 -22.91 -13.06
CA GLY A 709 0.75 -23.91 -13.22
C GLY A 709 1.14 -24.16 -14.67
N GLU A 710 1.56 -25.39 -14.98
CA GLU A 710 2.05 -25.78 -16.33
C GLU A 710 0.98 -25.59 -17.41
N ARG A 711 -0.30 -25.87 -17.10
CA ARG A 711 -1.38 -25.72 -18.07
C ARG A 711 -1.56 -24.25 -18.51
N ALA A 712 -1.39 -23.30 -17.61
CA ALA A 712 -1.43 -21.89 -17.95
C ALA A 712 -0.26 -21.49 -18.88
N LYS A 713 0.93 -22.06 -18.65
CA LYS A 713 2.10 -21.84 -19.52
C LYS A 713 1.88 -22.39 -20.92
N GLU A 714 1.41 -23.63 -21.02
CA GLU A 714 1.08 -24.26 -22.32
C GLU A 714 0.10 -23.42 -23.13
N ILE A 715 -0.98 -22.95 -22.48
CA ILE A 715 -1.98 -22.11 -23.13
C ILE A 715 -1.39 -20.77 -23.57
N LYS A 716 -0.52 -20.17 -22.75
CA LYS A 716 0.16 -18.91 -23.09
C LYS A 716 1.06 -19.07 -24.31
N GLU A 717 1.75 -20.19 -24.44
CA GLU A 717 2.54 -20.48 -25.65
C GLU A 717 1.64 -20.72 -26.86
N LEU A 718 0.53 -21.47 -26.75
CA LEU A 718 -0.45 -21.62 -27.83
C LEU A 718 -1.00 -20.26 -28.32
N VAL A 719 -1.25 -19.33 -27.41
CA VAL A 719 -1.70 -17.96 -27.76
C VAL A 719 -0.61 -17.22 -28.54
N LYS A 720 0.65 -17.33 -28.15
CA LYS A 720 1.78 -16.73 -28.87
C LYS A 720 2.00 -17.34 -30.24
N GLU A 721 1.84 -18.66 -30.36
CA GLU A 721 1.92 -19.36 -31.65
C GLU A 721 0.80 -18.92 -32.58
N LEU A 722 -0.42 -18.68 -32.05
CA LEU A 722 -1.54 -18.18 -32.83
C LEU A 722 -1.28 -16.76 -33.36
N ASN A 723 -0.84 -15.87 -32.47
CA ASN A 723 -0.49 -14.48 -32.79
C ASN A 723 0.41 -13.89 -31.70
N SER A 724 1.65 -13.57 -32.05
CA SER A 724 2.64 -12.97 -31.10
C SER A 724 2.27 -11.59 -30.57
N GLU A 725 1.27 -10.90 -31.16
CA GLU A 725 0.75 -9.60 -30.65
C GLU A 725 -0.33 -9.76 -29.58
N LEU A 726 -0.77 -10.98 -29.29
CA LEU A 726 -1.76 -11.25 -28.25
C LEU A 726 -1.08 -11.36 -26.89
N ASN A 727 -1.59 -10.60 -25.92
CA ASN A 727 -1.19 -10.71 -24.53
C ASN A 727 -2.32 -11.37 -23.72
N VAL A 728 -2.04 -12.50 -23.08
CA VAL A 728 -3.00 -13.20 -22.24
C VAL A 728 -3.28 -12.37 -20.98
N VAL A 729 -4.53 -11.99 -20.82
CA VAL A 729 -5.02 -11.26 -19.62
C VAL A 729 -5.46 -12.26 -18.57
N ARG A 730 -6.20 -13.31 -18.98
CA ARG A 730 -6.72 -14.32 -18.07
C ARG A 730 -7.03 -15.63 -18.79
N THR A 731 -6.86 -16.74 -18.09
CA THR A 731 -7.31 -18.07 -18.54
C THR A 731 -8.23 -18.66 -17.49
N LEU A 732 -9.45 -19.01 -17.90
CA LEU A 732 -10.53 -19.44 -17.01
C LEU A 732 -10.98 -20.86 -17.35
N GLU A 733 -11.20 -21.68 -16.34
CA GLU A 733 -11.98 -22.91 -16.43
C GLU A 733 -13.40 -22.65 -15.91
N LEU A 734 -14.40 -22.93 -16.72
CA LEU A 734 -15.81 -22.70 -16.41
C LEU A 734 -16.60 -24.00 -16.49
N HIS A 735 -17.50 -24.27 -15.54
CA HIS A 735 -18.47 -25.37 -15.60
C HIS A 735 -19.68 -25.16 -14.68
N PHE A 736 -20.74 -25.94 -14.88
CA PHE A 736 -21.84 -26.09 -13.95
C PHE A 736 -21.71 -27.38 -13.15
N GLU A 737 -22.10 -27.33 -11.89
CA GLU A 737 -22.22 -28.49 -11.02
C GLU A 737 -23.70 -28.70 -10.60
N ASP A 738 -24.08 -29.98 -10.41
CA ASP A 738 -25.34 -30.35 -9.77
C ASP A 738 -25.19 -30.33 -8.23
N LYS A 739 -26.29 -30.62 -7.52
CA LYS A 739 -26.32 -30.65 -6.04
C LYS A 739 -25.34 -31.64 -5.40
N ASP A 740 -24.86 -32.62 -6.14
CA ASP A 740 -23.92 -33.63 -5.70
C ASP A 740 -22.47 -33.26 -6.07
N GLY A 741 -22.25 -32.07 -6.62
CA GLY A 741 -20.95 -31.55 -7.05
C GLY A 741 -20.43 -32.16 -8.35
N LYS A 742 -21.29 -32.80 -9.13
CA LYS A 742 -20.93 -33.41 -10.41
C LYS A 742 -21.06 -32.39 -11.53
N GLU A 743 -20.03 -32.32 -12.37
CA GLU A 743 -20.04 -31.44 -13.55
C GLU A 743 -21.19 -31.77 -14.51
N LEU A 744 -21.95 -30.76 -14.90
CA LEU A 744 -23.01 -30.85 -15.90
C LEU A 744 -22.48 -30.54 -17.29
N LYS A 745 -22.39 -31.56 -18.15
CA LYS A 745 -21.96 -31.42 -19.54
C LYS A 745 -23.15 -31.06 -20.44
N ALA A 746 -23.67 -29.86 -20.33
CA ALA A 746 -24.70 -29.37 -21.21
C ALA A 746 -24.07 -28.72 -22.44
N THR A 747 -24.48 -29.12 -23.66
CA THR A 747 -23.98 -28.57 -24.92
C THR A 747 -25.13 -28.07 -25.79
N GLY A 748 -24.84 -27.06 -26.62
CA GLY A 748 -25.79 -26.56 -27.62
C GLY A 748 -26.69 -25.40 -27.17
N GLU A 749 -26.68 -25.02 -25.90
CA GLU A 749 -27.44 -23.89 -25.37
C GLU A 749 -26.57 -22.72 -25.02
N ASN A 750 -26.92 -21.53 -25.49
CA ASN A 750 -26.14 -20.31 -25.24
C ASN A 750 -26.13 -19.91 -23.77
N ARG A 751 -24.91 -19.56 -23.32
CA ARG A 751 -24.62 -18.97 -22.03
C ARG A 751 -23.94 -17.63 -22.25
N VAL A 752 -24.44 -16.60 -21.59
CA VAL A 752 -23.85 -15.27 -21.64
C VAL A 752 -22.96 -15.08 -20.43
N VAL A 753 -21.65 -15.09 -20.63
CA VAL A 753 -20.63 -14.89 -19.58
C VAL A 753 -20.23 -13.42 -19.54
N THR A 754 -20.21 -12.82 -18.37
CA THR A 754 -19.81 -11.42 -18.16
C THR A 754 -18.83 -11.32 -17.00
N LEU A 755 -17.73 -10.58 -17.20
CA LEU A 755 -16.73 -10.33 -16.16
C LEU A 755 -16.06 -8.96 -16.36
N ALA A 756 -15.53 -8.37 -15.27
CA ALA A 756 -14.74 -7.16 -15.34
C ALA A 756 -13.35 -7.47 -15.90
N VAL A 757 -12.90 -6.73 -16.90
CA VAL A 757 -11.56 -6.85 -17.51
C VAL A 757 -11.03 -5.45 -17.75
N ALA A 758 -9.84 -5.16 -17.24
CA ALA A 758 -9.14 -3.93 -17.58
C ALA A 758 -8.44 -4.07 -18.94
N LYS A 759 -8.49 -3.03 -19.76
CA LYS A 759 -7.70 -2.89 -21.00
C LYS A 759 -7.40 -1.42 -21.25
N ASP A 760 -6.33 -1.15 -21.97
CA ASP A 760 -6.00 0.18 -22.45
C ASP A 760 -6.93 0.60 -23.62
N GLU A 761 -7.07 1.91 -23.83
CA GLU A 761 -7.94 2.45 -24.90
C GLU A 761 -7.57 1.92 -26.30
N ASN A 762 -6.27 1.71 -26.53
CA ASN A 762 -5.71 1.24 -27.80
C ASN A 762 -5.64 -0.29 -27.93
N GLN A 763 -6.26 -1.03 -27.01
CA GLN A 763 -6.28 -2.49 -27.03
C GLN A 763 -7.69 -3.02 -27.38
N GLN A 764 -7.73 -4.12 -28.11
CA GLN A 764 -8.94 -4.89 -28.39
C GLN A 764 -8.89 -6.19 -27.57
N LEU A 765 -9.99 -6.52 -26.89
CA LEU A 765 -10.14 -7.81 -26.21
C LEU A 765 -10.57 -8.90 -27.20
N LYS A 766 -9.95 -10.05 -27.04
CA LYS A 766 -10.22 -11.28 -27.76
C LYS A 766 -10.51 -12.40 -26.76
N VAL A 767 -11.47 -13.24 -27.07
CA VAL A 767 -11.80 -14.42 -26.26
C VAL A 767 -11.61 -15.67 -27.13
N TYR A 768 -10.92 -16.67 -26.58
CA TYR A 768 -10.71 -17.94 -27.26
C TYR A 768 -11.19 -19.09 -26.37
N HIS A 769 -11.84 -20.06 -26.97
CA HIS A 769 -12.10 -21.37 -26.39
C HIS A 769 -10.88 -22.26 -26.63
N VAL A 770 -10.42 -22.98 -25.62
CA VAL A 770 -9.30 -23.92 -25.70
C VAL A 770 -9.83 -25.33 -25.93
N ASN A 771 -9.68 -25.81 -27.12
CA ASN A 771 -10.08 -27.17 -27.51
C ASN A 771 -8.83 -28.02 -27.76
N GLY A 772 -8.36 -28.74 -26.74
CA GLY A 772 -7.07 -29.42 -26.76
C GLY A 772 -5.91 -28.46 -26.97
N ASN A 773 -5.25 -28.50 -28.12
CA ASN A 773 -4.18 -27.59 -28.52
C ASN A 773 -4.62 -26.58 -29.60
N VAL A 774 -5.93 -26.40 -29.77
CA VAL A 774 -6.48 -25.45 -30.73
C VAL A 774 -7.18 -24.33 -29.99
N LEU A 775 -6.97 -23.08 -30.42
CA LEU A 775 -7.65 -21.90 -29.95
C LEU A 775 -8.73 -21.48 -30.95
N GLU A 776 -9.97 -21.53 -30.53
CA GLU A 776 -11.14 -21.14 -31.31
C GLU A 776 -11.63 -19.75 -30.88
N GLU A 777 -11.52 -18.74 -31.76
CA GLU A 777 -11.97 -17.37 -31.42
C GLU A 777 -13.49 -17.31 -31.28
N ILE A 778 -13.94 -16.81 -30.11
CA ILE A 778 -15.33 -16.46 -29.85
C ILE A 778 -15.61 -15.06 -30.41
N LYS A 779 -16.36 -15.00 -31.51
CA LYS A 779 -16.66 -13.74 -32.23
C LYS A 779 -17.77 -12.94 -31.59
N ASP A 780 -18.67 -13.60 -30.87
CA ASP A 780 -19.80 -12.94 -30.19
C ASP A 780 -19.33 -12.41 -28.82
N THR A 781 -18.59 -11.30 -28.87
CA THR A 781 -18.04 -10.62 -27.72
C THR A 781 -18.38 -9.14 -27.72
N SER A 782 -18.61 -8.57 -26.56
CA SER A 782 -18.79 -7.14 -26.37
C SER A 782 -18.02 -6.62 -25.15
N TYR A 783 -17.60 -5.37 -25.21
CA TYR A 783 -16.94 -4.72 -24.08
C TYR A 783 -17.54 -3.36 -23.83
N THR A 784 -18.17 -3.18 -22.68
CA THR A 784 -18.87 -1.95 -22.30
C THR A 784 -18.67 -1.67 -20.82
N ASN A 785 -18.31 -0.45 -20.47
CA ASN A 785 -18.14 0.00 -19.07
C ASN A 785 -17.21 -0.89 -18.24
N GLY A 786 -16.07 -1.30 -18.82
CA GLY A 786 -15.10 -2.15 -18.10
C GLY A 786 -15.49 -3.62 -17.98
N LYS A 787 -16.59 -4.04 -18.61
CA LYS A 787 -17.08 -5.42 -18.59
C LYS A 787 -17.00 -6.07 -19.98
N LEU A 788 -16.36 -7.22 -20.03
CA LEU A 788 -16.35 -8.11 -21.18
C LEU A 788 -17.54 -9.06 -21.06
N THR A 789 -18.29 -9.18 -22.13
CA THR A 789 -19.38 -10.17 -22.26
C THR A 789 -19.15 -11.01 -23.49
N PHE A 790 -19.31 -12.33 -23.39
CA PHE A 790 -19.23 -13.24 -24.52
C PHE A 790 -20.26 -14.37 -24.42
N ASN A 791 -20.71 -14.88 -25.58
CA ASN A 791 -21.64 -15.98 -25.69
C ASN A 791 -20.93 -17.27 -26.00
N THR A 792 -21.30 -18.37 -25.33
CA THR A 792 -20.74 -19.69 -25.58
C THR A 792 -21.78 -20.79 -25.45
N PRO A 793 -21.81 -21.79 -26.38
CA PRO A 793 -22.74 -22.92 -26.31
C PRO A 793 -22.27 -24.04 -25.35
N HIS A 794 -21.11 -23.95 -24.76
CA HIS A 794 -20.54 -24.91 -23.81
C HIS A 794 -19.56 -24.23 -22.87
N PHE A 795 -19.27 -24.92 -21.78
CA PHE A 795 -18.21 -24.51 -20.86
C PHE A 795 -16.98 -25.42 -20.99
N SER A 796 -15.79 -24.84 -20.79
CA SER A 796 -14.50 -25.48 -20.64
C SER A 796 -13.45 -24.40 -20.31
N THR A 797 -12.25 -24.49 -20.87
CA THR A 797 -11.19 -23.48 -20.70
C THR A 797 -11.35 -22.35 -21.71
N PHE A 798 -11.31 -21.09 -21.23
CA PHE A 798 -11.36 -19.89 -22.05
C PHE A 798 -10.15 -19.00 -21.79
N VAL A 799 -9.60 -18.40 -22.87
CA VAL A 799 -8.52 -17.41 -22.78
C VAL A 799 -9.07 -16.04 -23.15
N ILE A 800 -8.79 -15.08 -22.32
CA ILE A 800 -9.04 -13.66 -22.58
C ILE A 800 -7.69 -13.03 -22.86
N ALA A 801 -7.53 -12.39 -24.02
CA ALA A 801 -6.29 -11.75 -24.44
C ALA A 801 -6.56 -10.33 -24.95
N THR A 802 -5.55 -9.46 -24.87
CA THR A 802 -5.56 -8.14 -25.50
C THR A 802 -4.68 -8.13 -26.75
N GLN A 803 -5.10 -7.38 -27.75
CA GLN A 803 -4.34 -7.08 -28.95
C GLN A 803 -4.25 -5.57 -29.17
N SER A 804 -3.06 -5.04 -29.48
CA SER A 804 -2.88 -3.62 -29.76
C SER A 804 -3.56 -3.27 -31.09
N SER A 805 -4.37 -2.21 -31.11
CA SER A 805 -4.97 -1.68 -32.34
C SER A 805 -3.91 -0.91 -33.12
N ALA A 806 -3.38 -1.47 -34.18
CA ALA A 806 -2.51 -0.74 -35.10
C ALA A 806 -3.28 0.44 -35.68
N SER A 807 -2.76 1.66 -35.58
CA SER A 807 -3.32 2.84 -36.22
C SER A 807 -3.27 2.64 -37.73
N LYS A 808 -4.42 2.51 -38.40
CA LYS A 808 -4.56 2.49 -39.86
C LYS A 808 -4.06 3.82 -40.43
N LYS A 809 -2.86 3.83 -41.01
CA LYS A 809 -2.51 4.80 -42.04
C LYS A 809 -3.29 4.45 -43.28
N ASN A 810 -4.22 5.34 -43.66
CA ASN A 810 -4.86 5.32 -45.00
C ASN A 810 -3.81 5.43 -46.11
N ASN A 811 -3.74 4.42 -46.97
CA ASN A 811 -3.35 4.61 -48.36
C ASN A 811 -4.24 3.71 -49.21
N SER A 812 -5.13 4.38 -49.91
CA SER A 812 -5.82 3.84 -51.08
C SER A 812 -4.83 3.73 -52.23
N THR A 813 -4.68 2.61 -52.86
CA THR A 813 -4.82 2.43 -54.31
C THR A 813 -4.67 0.98 -54.72
N GLN A 814 -5.41 0.66 -55.70
CA GLN A 814 -5.85 -0.56 -56.33
C GLN A 814 -4.74 -1.31 -57.13
N ALA A 815 -4.97 -2.59 -57.23
CA ALA A 815 -4.88 -3.46 -58.42
C ALA A 815 -3.68 -4.39 -58.56
N ASP A 816 -4.06 -5.62 -58.53
CA ASP A 816 -3.76 -6.77 -59.46
C ASP A 816 -2.36 -7.41 -59.60
N ALA A 817 -2.44 -8.66 -59.29
CA ALA A 817 -1.99 -9.84 -60.05
C ALA A 817 -0.52 -10.26 -60.06
N THR A 818 -0.37 -11.49 -59.64
CA THR A 818 0.48 -12.60 -60.13
C THR A 818 1.99 -12.62 -59.92
N ASN A 819 2.33 -13.61 -59.16
CA ASN A 819 3.36 -14.65 -59.38
C ASN A 819 4.86 -14.35 -59.51
N THR A 820 5.58 -15.11 -58.77
CA THR A 820 6.79 -15.88 -59.07
C THR A 820 8.11 -15.42 -58.44
N ILE A 821 8.53 -16.22 -57.45
CA ILE A 821 9.88 -16.84 -57.26
C ILE A 821 11.13 -16.04 -57.69
N SER A 822 12.02 -15.86 -56.77
CA SER A 822 13.41 -16.34 -56.67
C SER A 822 14.38 -15.30 -56.12
N GLN A 823 15.04 -15.75 -55.10
CA GLN A 823 16.49 -15.73 -54.78
C GLN A 823 17.41 -14.57 -55.21
N GLU A 824 18.17 -14.25 -54.22
CA GLU A 824 19.61 -14.01 -54.15
C GLU A 824 20.17 -12.57 -54.18
N THR A 825 20.87 -12.41 -53.07
CA THR A 825 22.24 -11.85 -52.90
C THR A 825 22.58 -10.39 -53.12
N SER A 826 23.07 -9.84 -52.03
CA SER A 826 24.34 -9.16 -51.83
C SER A 826 24.58 -7.74 -52.30
N LYS A 827 25.09 -7.02 -51.33
CA LYS A 827 26.21 -6.03 -51.33
C LYS A 827 25.95 -4.57 -51.67
N VAL A 828 26.14 -3.76 -50.65
CA VAL A 828 27.25 -2.80 -50.40
C VAL A 828 27.18 -1.45 -51.11
N GLN A 829 27.40 -0.48 -50.25
CA GLN A 829 28.05 0.83 -50.40
C GLN A 829 27.22 2.10 -50.71
N ASP A 830 27.31 2.93 -49.69
CA ASP A 830 27.82 4.33 -49.63
C ASP A 830 27.30 5.37 -50.62
N ASP A 831 26.83 6.46 -50.16
CA ASP A 831 27.50 7.76 -50.06
C ASP A 831 26.52 8.95 -49.86
N ASN A 832 26.88 9.71 -48.90
CA ASN A 832 26.87 11.18 -48.75
C ASN A 832 26.10 12.05 -49.74
N LYS A 833 25.28 12.96 -49.25
CA LYS A 833 25.44 14.41 -49.26
C LYS A 833 24.14 15.19 -48.97
N SER A 834 24.25 15.95 -47.90
CA SER A 834 23.75 17.32 -47.70
C SER A 834 22.89 18.00 -48.77
N ARG A 835 21.78 18.67 -48.37
CA ARG A 835 21.60 20.12 -48.39
C ARG A 835 20.14 20.61 -48.29
N ILE A 836 19.93 21.49 -47.31
CA ILE A 836 19.29 22.82 -47.40
C ILE A 836 17.75 22.90 -47.59
N LEU A 837 17.16 23.52 -46.57
CA LEU A 837 15.88 24.23 -46.50
C LEU A 837 15.69 25.24 -47.64
N PRO A 838 14.47 25.65 -47.99
CA PRO A 838 14.10 27.01 -47.59
C PRO A 838 12.68 27.20 -47.04
N LYS A 839 12.60 28.36 -46.41
CA LYS A 839 11.49 29.07 -45.79
C LYS A 839 10.42 29.52 -46.80
N THR A 840 9.30 29.90 -46.25
CA THR A 840 8.33 31.01 -46.48
C THR A 840 6.91 30.45 -46.48
N GLY A 841 5.90 31.10 -45.96
CA GLY A 841 5.66 32.37 -45.37
C GLY A 841 4.17 32.57 -45.16
N LEU A 842 3.86 33.30 -44.10
CA LEU A 842 2.87 34.36 -43.93
C LEU A 842 1.42 34.26 -44.50
N ASN A 843 0.41 34.45 -43.71
CA ASN A 843 -0.36 35.65 -43.45
C ASN A 843 -1.59 35.32 -42.60
N SER A 844 -1.81 35.99 -41.56
CA SER A 844 -2.44 37.26 -41.17
C SER A 844 -3.94 37.09 -40.98
N SER A 845 -4.64 37.60 -40.05
CA SER A 845 -4.75 38.88 -39.35
C SER A 845 -5.95 38.66 -38.36
N SER A 846 -6.24 39.36 -37.40
CA SER A 846 -6.09 40.67 -36.85
C SER A 846 -6.88 40.75 -35.49
N SER A 847 -6.29 41.38 -34.56
CA SER A 847 -6.58 42.65 -33.83
C SER A 847 -7.87 42.68 -32.97
N LEU A 848 -7.90 43.21 -31.78
CA LEU A 848 -7.58 44.49 -31.16
C LEU A 848 -7.69 44.38 -29.63
N LEU A 849 -6.71 44.80 -28.82
CA LEU A 849 -6.45 46.09 -28.15
C LEU A 849 -7.51 46.56 -27.14
N PHE A 850 -7.06 46.69 -25.87
CA PHE A 850 -6.96 47.91 -25.02
C PHE A 850 -6.47 47.47 -23.62
N ALA A 851 -5.35 47.78 -23.08
CA ALA A 851 -4.61 49.01 -22.69
C ALA A 851 -5.21 49.75 -21.47
N GLY A 852 -4.34 49.97 -20.50
CA GLY A 852 -4.49 50.97 -19.42
C GLY A 852 -3.97 50.49 -18.08
N LEU A 853 -2.76 50.60 -17.74
CA LEU A 853 -1.82 51.60 -17.21
C LEU A 853 -2.16 52.16 -15.80
N SER A 854 -1.16 52.00 -14.93
CA SER A 854 -0.63 52.97 -13.92
C SER A 854 -1.27 52.96 -12.53
N ALA A 855 -0.59 53.19 -11.45
CA ALA A 855 0.81 53.42 -11.06
C ALA A 855 0.94 53.35 -9.53
N VAL A 856 2.10 52.91 -9.07
CA VAL A 856 3.01 53.43 -8.06
C VAL A 856 2.46 54.35 -6.95
N ALA A 857 2.68 53.98 -5.70
CA ALA A 857 3.45 54.82 -4.76
C ALA A 857 3.80 54.07 -3.45
N ALA A 858 5.06 54.03 -3.14
CA ALA A 858 5.66 53.73 -1.87
C ALA A 858 5.44 54.83 -0.86
N PHE A 859 5.32 54.53 0.44
CA PHE A 859 5.89 55.36 1.48
C PHE A 859 6.34 54.51 2.72
N VAL A 860 7.49 54.92 3.19
CA VAL A 860 8.35 54.36 4.21
C VAL A 860 8.15 55.14 5.53
N LEU A 861 8.54 54.52 6.65
CA LEU A 861 8.83 55.10 7.98
C LEU A 861 7.60 55.22 8.91
N GLY A 862 7.68 54.86 10.12
CA GLY A 862 8.72 54.66 11.09
C GLY A 862 8.22 54.64 12.52
N ARG A 863 8.94 53.84 13.28
CA ARG A 863 9.29 54.01 14.71
C ARG A 863 8.28 54.39 15.81
N LYS A 864 8.24 53.55 16.77
CA LYS A 864 8.66 53.64 18.20
C LYS A 864 7.58 53.46 19.26
N ARG A 865 7.86 52.44 20.11
CA ARG A 865 7.85 52.43 21.60
C ARG A 865 6.67 53.08 22.36
N ASN A 866 6.05 52.37 23.26
CA ASN A 866 6.40 52.12 24.65
C ASN A 866 5.27 51.40 25.42
N LYS A 867 5.67 50.50 26.23
CA LYS A 867 5.31 50.20 27.63
C LYS A 867 3.87 50.46 28.09
N ASN A 868 3.21 49.42 28.47
CA ASN A 868 3.10 49.05 29.90
C ASN A 868 2.81 47.51 29.98
#